data_25b7f436718b13cf3d68304edbea3c48
#
_entry.id   25b7f436718b13cf3d68304edbea3c48
#
_cell.length_a   1.000
_cell.length_b   1.000
_cell.length_c   1.000
_cell.angle_alpha   90.00
_cell.angle_beta   90.00
_cell.angle_gamma   90.00
#
_symmetry.space_group_name_H-M   'P 1'
#
loop_
_entity.id
_entity.type
_entity.pdbx_description
1 polymer ?
#
loop_
_entity_poly.entity_id
_entity_poly.type
_entity_poly.pdbx_seq_one_letter_code
_entity_poly.pdbx_strand_id
1 'polypeptide(L)'
;MKKIYKFCIGALLGTITVSCVDQLDSDKNFKDRMTLEDVFTNEKYSEEWLAHAYSYLKGENMDVGTKDNILWCFADDIYFGDRDIYNTFKTGTYSEGDRQSWGASYKGIRQASIFIQNIDMNMEFTEAERADLKAQARFVRAYYYWLLLRKYGPVPLLPEEGLDYTASYDDLACQRNSYDECVEYIESEMRLAAKDLPLDRGANHTSRPTRGAALAARAKVLLYAASPINNPRPEDTERFTDLVDHDGRCLLAQEYNEYKWAKAAAAARDVMELPGSNYGHRYVLHTVKKRDEAAAGYPKTLPPYSDNDFENADWPNGYRDIDPFESYRQVFNGALSMFDNPELIFSRGQNQGDRNLADMVLHQLPTSANGWNTHGMTQKMCDAYYMYNGSEFNRQTFLDTCQVENRFVSEKEGKAGTYPYLKKGVWKEYAWREPRFYASVAFNGCVWPLLNNSTLKDPKPVEQQVFYYRGNGNGYTNSNFWLRTGIGIMKFVHPDDTSAAKGNKDYVKLKTEPAIRFAEILLIYAEALNELEDGSSYDIPSWDGSASYSVKRDINEMKKGIRPVRCRAGVPDYTLPEYQDRNVFRKKLKHERQIELMGEGHRYFDLRRWKDAPIEESMEIYGCDALMTEENRAAFHSPIVVNELPTAFSRKLYFWPISHEELKRNKLLTQKPGWTYND
;
A
#
# COMPACT_ATOMS: atom_id res chain seq x y z
N MET A 1 74.32 0.85 23.70
CA MET A 1 72.81 0.89 23.77
C MET A 1 72.24 -0.56 23.80
N LYS A 2 72.70 -1.44 24.70
CA LYS A 2 72.16 -2.82 24.85
C LYS A 2 72.04 -3.28 26.33
N LYS A 3 72.02 -2.34 27.27
CA LYS A 3 71.91 -2.65 28.71
C LYS A 3 70.71 -1.99 29.43
N ILE A 4 69.85 -1.21 28.74
CA ILE A 4 68.73 -0.53 29.39
C ILE A 4 67.40 -1.34 29.16
N TYR A 5 67.39 -2.29 28.25
CA TYR A 5 66.16 -3.06 27.92
C TYR A 5 65.90 -4.27 28.87
N LYS A 6 66.83 -4.61 29.77
CA LYS A 6 66.59 -5.73 30.65
C LYS A 6 66.08 -5.38 32.06
N PHE A 7 65.95 -4.08 32.38
CA PHE A 7 65.45 -3.67 33.70
C PHE A 7 63.95 -3.25 33.68
N CYS A 8 63.38 -3.02 32.51
CA CYS A 8 61.94 -2.66 32.38
C CYS A 8 60.98 -3.86 32.23
N ILE A 9 61.48 -5.08 31.98
CA ILE A 9 60.66 -6.29 31.88
C ILE A 9 60.41 -6.95 33.22
N GLY A 10 61.29 -6.70 34.22
CA GLY A 10 61.14 -7.25 35.56
C GLY A 10 60.18 -6.50 36.49
N ALA A 11 59.80 -5.25 36.14
CA ALA A 11 58.87 -4.44 36.94
C ALA A 11 57.43 -4.52 36.49
N LEU A 12 57.15 -5.18 35.34
CA LEU A 12 55.79 -5.29 34.78
C LEU A 12 55.12 -6.66 35.09
N LEU A 13 55.79 -7.55 35.80
CA LEU A 13 55.24 -8.86 36.14
C LEU A 13 54.87 -9.02 37.64
N GLY A 14 54.94 -7.91 38.41
CA GLY A 14 54.65 -7.91 39.84
C GLY A 14 53.38 -7.23 40.30
N THR A 15 52.54 -6.72 39.37
CA THR A 15 51.33 -5.98 39.74
C THR A 15 50.05 -6.47 39.04
N ILE A 16 50.01 -7.73 38.62
CA ILE A 16 48.79 -8.34 38.09
C ILE A 16 48.34 -9.47 39.02
N THR A 17 48.02 -9.13 40.24
CA THR A 17 47.19 -9.96 41.14
C THR A 17 46.38 -9.06 42.07
N VAL A 18 45.74 -8.04 41.52
CA VAL A 18 44.62 -7.40 42.19
C VAL A 18 43.38 -7.69 41.36
N SER A 19 42.76 -8.77 41.79
CA SER A 19 41.31 -9.04 41.77
C SER A 19 40.52 -8.55 40.54
N CYS A 20 40.45 -9.38 39.50
CA CYS A 20 39.39 -9.34 38.50
C CYS A 20 38.00 -9.66 39.08
N VAL A 21 37.87 -9.91 40.38
CA VAL A 21 36.56 -10.21 41.02
C VAL A 21 35.77 -8.96 41.28
N ASP A 22 36.39 -7.79 41.56
CA ASP A 22 35.67 -6.52 41.76
C ASP A 22 35.19 -5.86 40.45
N GLN A 23 35.73 -6.29 39.30
CA GLN A 23 35.20 -5.83 37.98
C GLN A 23 34.02 -6.67 37.43
N LEU A 24 33.75 -7.79 38.08
CA LEU A 24 32.58 -8.64 37.79
C LEU A 24 31.40 -8.38 38.73
N ASP A 25 31.52 -7.39 39.63
CA ASP A 25 30.38 -6.89 40.37
C ASP A 25 29.48 -6.10 39.40
N SER A 26 28.61 -6.88 38.70
CA SER A 26 27.68 -6.33 37.69
C SER A 26 26.81 -5.20 38.25
N ASP A 27 26.49 -5.25 39.53
CA ASP A 27 25.60 -4.27 40.18
C ASP A 27 26.25 -2.88 40.30
N LYS A 28 27.58 -2.78 40.42
CA LYS A 28 28.29 -1.48 40.40
C LYS A 28 28.42 -0.86 39.01
N ASN A 29 28.55 -1.70 37.99
CA ASN A 29 28.70 -1.23 36.59
C ASN A 29 27.38 -0.95 35.90
N PHE A 30 26.26 -1.33 36.51
CA PHE A 30 24.91 -1.17 35.95
C PHE A 30 24.02 -0.21 36.75
N LYS A 31 24.54 0.48 37.77
CA LYS A 31 23.82 1.45 38.58
C LYS A 31 23.22 2.61 37.80
N ASP A 32 23.74 2.91 36.62
CA ASP A 32 23.27 3.97 35.73
C ASP A 32 22.33 3.47 34.61
N ARG A 33 21.94 2.20 34.61
CA ARG A 33 20.99 1.66 33.64
C ARG A 33 19.58 1.71 34.21
N MET A 34 18.69 2.34 33.46
CA MET A 34 17.26 2.34 33.77
C MET A 34 16.72 0.90 33.78
N THR A 35 16.01 0.55 34.80
CA THR A 35 15.26 -0.70 34.91
C THR A 35 13.92 -0.59 34.16
N LEU A 36 13.24 -1.71 33.92
CA LEU A 36 11.88 -1.67 33.38
C LEU A 36 10.92 -0.92 34.32
N GLU A 37 11.12 -1.03 35.63
CA GLU A 37 10.34 -0.29 36.63
C GLU A 37 10.54 1.21 36.46
N ASP A 38 11.78 1.70 36.31
CA ASP A 38 12.07 3.11 36.08
C ASP A 38 11.40 3.63 34.80
N VAL A 39 11.33 2.81 33.75
CA VAL A 39 10.68 3.16 32.49
C VAL A 39 9.17 3.21 32.65
N PHE A 40 8.57 2.18 33.23
CA PHE A 40 7.13 2.02 33.28
C PHE A 40 6.46 2.66 34.50
N THR A 41 7.19 3.34 35.35
CA THR A 41 6.64 4.26 36.38
C THR A 41 6.71 5.73 35.96
N ASN A 42 7.32 6.05 34.82
CA ASN A 42 7.46 7.39 34.27
C ASN A 42 6.67 7.55 32.95
N GLU A 43 5.83 8.59 32.87
CA GLU A 43 4.97 8.87 31.70
C GLU A 43 5.79 9.00 30.42
N LYS A 44 6.82 9.87 30.44
CA LYS A 44 7.64 10.16 29.25
C LYS A 44 8.36 8.92 28.72
N TYR A 45 8.97 8.14 29.61
CA TYR A 45 9.73 6.96 29.19
C TYR A 45 8.79 5.85 28.69
N SER A 46 7.62 5.70 29.27
CA SER A 46 6.59 4.77 28.76
C SER A 46 6.13 5.17 27.36
N GLU A 47 5.88 6.46 27.10
CA GLU A 47 5.52 6.93 25.77
C GLU A 47 6.66 6.75 24.73
N GLU A 48 7.91 7.02 25.14
CA GLU A 48 9.08 6.79 24.27
C GLU A 48 9.25 5.29 23.93
N TRP A 49 8.95 4.40 24.87
CA TRP A 49 8.96 2.96 24.63
C TRP A 49 7.90 2.55 23.60
N LEU A 50 6.67 3.05 23.77
CA LEU A 50 5.61 2.80 22.79
C LEU A 50 5.95 3.37 21.42
N ALA A 51 6.50 4.57 21.35
CA ALA A 51 6.99 5.18 20.11
C ALA A 51 8.07 4.31 19.44
N HIS A 52 8.95 3.69 20.22
CA HIS A 52 9.94 2.74 19.71
C HIS A 52 9.25 1.48 19.14
N ALA A 53 8.22 0.95 19.78
CA ALA A 53 7.45 -0.16 19.21
C ALA A 53 6.82 0.20 17.85
N TYR A 54 6.34 1.43 17.66
CA TYR A 54 5.86 1.93 16.36
C TYR A 54 6.98 2.10 15.31
N SER A 55 8.21 2.39 15.72
CA SER A 55 9.27 2.82 14.80
C SER A 55 9.59 1.81 13.70
N TYR A 56 9.44 0.52 13.98
CA TYR A 56 9.68 -0.54 12.99
C TYR A 56 8.60 -0.63 11.90
N LEU A 57 7.44 0.02 12.07
CA LEU A 57 6.42 0.13 11.02
C LEU A 57 6.89 0.98 9.83
N LYS A 58 7.88 1.85 10.05
CA LYS A 58 8.44 2.75 9.05
C LYS A 58 9.56 2.13 8.20
N GLY A 59 9.78 0.83 8.27
CA GLY A 59 10.86 0.16 7.55
C GLY A 59 10.72 0.22 6.02
N GLU A 60 11.75 -0.18 5.31
CA GLU A 60 11.82 -0.18 3.84
C GLU A 60 10.80 -1.10 3.15
N ASN A 61 10.07 -1.88 3.90
CA ASN A 61 9.12 -2.90 3.42
C ASN A 61 7.67 -2.48 3.49
N MET A 62 7.40 -1.19 3.43
CA MET A 62 6.06 -0.64 3.49
C MET A 62 5.35 -0.69 2.15
N ASP A 63 4.00 -0.68 2.18
CA ASP A 63 3.15 -0.80 0.99
C ASP A 63 3.34 0.39 0.04
N VAL A 64 3.35 1.60 0.59
CA VAL A 64 3.67 2.81 -0.14
C VAL A 64 5.07 3.25 0.23
N GLY A 65 5.90 3.28 -0.77
CA GLY A 65 7.29 3.18 -0.60
C GLY A 65 8.10 4.33 -0.16
N THR A 66 9.37 4.01 -0.07
CA THR A 66 10.35 4.90 0.48
C THR A 66 11.09 5.68 -0.58
N LYS A 67 11.58 5.10 -1.65
CA LYS A 67 12.29 5.88 -2.70
C LYS A 67 12.38 5.14 -4.03
N ASP A 68 13.25 4.16 -4.16
CA ASP A 68 13.62 3.60 -5.46
C ASP A 68 12.60 2.54 -5.96
N ASN A 69 13.03 1.31 -6.04
CA ASN A 69 12.19 0.17 -6.39
C ASN A 69 11.46 -0.33 -5.13
N ILE A 70 10.25 0.09 -4.96
CA ILE A 70 9.41 -0.12 -3.79
C ILE A 70 8.30 -1.13 -4.09
N LEU A 71 7.63 -1.61 -3.04
CA LEU A 71 6.59 -2.63 -3.14
C LEU A 71 5.52 -2.29 -4.21
N TRP A 72 5.14 -1.04 -4.35
CA TRP A 72 4.17 -0.62 -5.35
C TRP A 72 4.66 -0.80 -6.80
N CYS A 73 5.97 -0.91 -7.03
CA CYS A 73 6.55 -1.20 -8.34
C CYS A 73 6.71 -2.70 -8.62
N PHE A 74 6.36 -3.60 -7.69
CA PHE A 74 6.64 -5.02 -7.85
C PHE A 74 5.63 -5.75 -8.74
N ALA A 75 4.40 -5.25 -8.83
CA ALA A 75 3.33 -5.86 -9.63
C ALA A 75 3.36 -5.41 -11.11
N ASP A 76 2.32 -5.79 -11.85
CA ASP A 76 2.16 -5.59 -13.28
C ASP A 76 1.70 -4.18 -13.70
N ASP A 77 1.50 -3.28 -12.74
CA ASP A 77 0.92 -1.94 -12.94
C ASP A 77 1.97 -0.84 -13.08
N ILE A 78 3.11 -0.94 -12.40
CA ILE A 78 4.16 0.09 -12.38
C ILE A 78 5.53 -0.52 -12.68
N TYR A 79 6.35 0.19 -13.45
CA TYR A 79 7.70 -0.21 -13.82
C TYR A 79 8.73 0.83 -13.36
N PHE A 80 9.73 0.40 -12.61
CA PHE A 80 10.80 1.27 -12.15
C PHE A 80 11.82 1.50 -13.26
N GLY A 81 12.07 2.75 -13.59
CA GLY A 81 12.85 3.19 -14.74
C GLY A 81 14.36 3.21 -14.56
N ASP A 82 14.92 2.58 -13.52
CA ASP A 82 16.37 2.35 -13.42
C ASP A 82 16.75 1.08 -14.21
N ARG A 83 17.77 0.37 -13.81
CA ARG A 83 18.20 -0.86 -14.49
C ARG A 83 17.34 -2.04 -14.08
N ASP A 84 17.13 -2.99 -14.98
CA ASP A 84 16.33 -4.19 -14.72
C ASP A 84 16.84 -5.05 -13.55
N ILE A 85 18.13 -4.94 -13.23
CA ILE A 85 18.71 -5.57 -12.05
C ILE A 85 17.97 -5.20 -10.74
N TYR A 86 17.28 -4.05 -10.70
CA TYR A 86 16.47 -3.64 -9.57
C TYR A 86 15.00 -4.10 -9.67
N ASN A 87 14.61 -4.67 -10.78
CA ASN A 87 13.27 -5.23 -10.99
C ASN A 87 13.20 -6.73 -10.64
N THR A 88 13.97 -7.18 -9.64
CA THR A 88 14.11 -8.59 -9.24
C THR A 88 12.78 -9.26 -8.91
N PHE A 89 11.80 -8.51 -8.41
CA PHE A 89 10.46 -9.03 -8.12
C PHE A 89 9.67 -9.33 -9.39
N LYS A 90 9.88 -8.60 -10.48
CA LYS A 90 9.24 -8.87 -11.77
C LYS A 90 9.90 -10.03 -12.52
N THR A 91 11.21 -10.17 -12.38
CA THR A 91 11.98 -11.25 -13.02
C THR A 91 11.97 -12.54 -12.19
N GLY A 92 11.41 -12.51 -10.98
CA GLY A 92 11.39 -13.66 -10.07
C GLY A 92 12.77 -14.06 -9.54
N THR A 93 13.75 -13.15 -9.60
CA THR A 93 15.15 -13.38 -9.20
C THR A 93 15.51 -12.81 -7.84
N TYR A 94 14.53 -12.28 -7.10
CA TYR A 94 14.79 -11.81 -5.73
C TYR A 94 15.15 -12.98 -4.80
N SER A 95 15.91 -12.66 -3.78
CA SER A 95 16.48 -13.62 -2.83
C SER A 95 16.02 -13.35 -1.39
N GLU A 96 16.43 -14.19 -0.46
CA GLU A 96 16.20 -14.02 0.97
C GLU A 96 16.80 -12.71 1.54
N GLY A 97 17.79 -12.12 0.89
CA GLY A 97 18.40 -10.84 1.27
C GLY A 97 17.58 -9.61 0.88
N ASP A 98 16.62 -9.79 -0.04
CA ASP A 98 15.89 -8.67 -0.60
C ASP A 98 14.71 -8.25 0.29
N ARG A 99 14.69 -6.95 0.67
CA ARG A 99 13.55 -6.32 1.37
C ARG A 99 13.03 -7.09 2.59
N GLN A 100 13.92 -7.67 3.38
CA GLN A 100 13.57 -8.43 4.57
C GLN A 100 12.95 -7.55 5.66
N SER A 101 11.86 -8.04 6.27
CA SER A 101 11.20 -7.37 7.40
C SER A 101 10.97 -8.28 8.61
N TRP A 102 11.40 -9.55 8.53
CA TRP A 102 11.22 -10.55 9.58
C TRP A 102 11.75 -10.08 10.93
N GLY A 103 13.06 -9.85 11.02
CA GLY A 103 13.70 -9.44 12.26
C GLY A 103 13.19 -8.11 12.83
N ALA A 104 12.90 -7.12 11.95
CA ALA A 104 12.34 -5.84 12.38
C ALA A 104 10.93 -6.00 12.95
N SER A 105 10.07 -6.81 12.33
CA SER A 105 8.72 -7.08 12.81
C SER A 105 8.73 -7.79 14.16
N TYR A 106 9.56 -8.82 14.35
CA TYR A 106 9.68 -9.51 15.65
C TYR A 106 10.27 -8.63 16.75
N LYS A 107 11.18 -7.69 16.42
CA LYS A 107 11.61 -6.65 17.36
C LYS A 107 10.43 -5.77 17.80
N GLY A 108 9.61 -5.32 16.86
CA GLY A 108 8.40 -4.55 17.16
C GLY A 108 7.40 -5.32 18.01
N ILE A 109 7.18 -6.61 17.70
CA ILE A 109 6.33 -7.51 18.49
C ILE A 109 6.85 -7.61 19.93
N ARG A 110 8.16 -7.80 20.12
CA ARG A 110 8.77 -7.85 21.47
C ARG A 110 8.57 -6.55 22.22
N GLN A 111 8.84 -5.39 21.60
CA GLN A 111 8.66 -4.09 22.26
C GLN A 111 7.21 -3.86 22.69
N ALA A 112 6.26 -4.22 21.84
CA ALA A 112 4.83 -4.14 22.15
C ALA A 112 4.43 -5.11 23.29
N SER A 113 4.95 -6.34 23.30
CA SER A 113 4.70 -7.31 24.38
C SER A 113 5.20 -6.82 25.74
N ILE A 114 6.42 -6.30 25.82
CA ILE A 114 6.96 -5.72 27.05
C ILE A 114 6.12 -4.55 27.54
N PHE A 115 5.63 -3.69 26.60
CA PHE A 115 4.77 -2.57 26.93
C PHE A 115 3.44 -3.04 27.54
N ILE A 116 2.78 -4.00 26.90
CA ILE A 116 1.48 -4.54 27.35
C ILE A 116 1.57 -5.08 28.79
N GLN A 117 2.67 -5.74 29.12
CA GLN A 117 2.87 -6.35 30.43
C GLN A 117 3.14 -5.33 31.55
N ASN A 118 3.74 -4.20 31.23
CA ASN A 118 4.29 -3.31 32.24
C ASN A 118 3.55 -1.98 32.38
N ILE A 119 2.75 -1.55 31.40
CA ILE A 119 2.12 -0.21 31.41
C ILE A 119 1.16 0.00 32.59
N ASP A 120 0.56 -1.08 33.11
CA ASP A 120 -0.33 -1.01 34.25
C ASP A 120 0.36 -0.53 35.55
N MET A 121 1.69 -0.58 35.63
CA MET A 121 2.49 -0.03 36.74
C MET A 121 2.55 1.51 36.72
N ASN A 122 2.24 2.15 35.59
CA ASN A 122 2.38 3.59 35.46
C ASN A 122 1.19 4.33 36.08
N MET A 123 1.40 4.86 37.29
CA MET A 123 0.37 5.61 38.02
C MET A 123 0.35 7.10 37.67
N GLU A 124 1.26 7.59 36.84
CA GLU A 124 1.19 8.97 36.31
C GLU A 124 0.06 9.10 35.27
N PHE A 125 -0.30 7.99 34.59
CA PHE A 125 -1.47 7.93 33.71
C PHE A 125 -2.74 7.55 34.47
N THR A 126 -3.88 8.07 34.03
CA THR A 126 -5.18 7.59 34.45
C THR A 126 -5.44 6.16 33.98
N GLU A 127 -6.42 5.48 34.56
CA GLU A 127 -6.82 4.13 34.09
C GLU A 127 -7.24 4.11 32.63
N ALA A 128 -7.97 5.13 32.16
CA ALA A 128 -8.40 5.25 30.77
C ALA A 128 -7.22 5.47 29.82
N GLU A 129 -6.23 6.27 30.19
CA GLU A 129 -5.01 6.47 29.40
C GLU A 129 -4.17 5.19 29.32
N ARG A 130 -4.00 4.46 30.44
CA ARG A 130 -3.32 3.16 30.41
C ARG A 130 -4.04 2.17 29.50
N ALA A 131 -5.38 2.12 29.56
CA ALA A 131 -6.17 1.24 28.70
C ALA A 131 -5.98 1.58 27.20
N ASP A 132 -6.03 2.86 26.83
CA ASP A 132 -5.75 3.30 25.45
C ASP A 132 -4.31 2.96 25.02
N LEU A 133 -3.31 3.25 25.85
CA LEU A 133 -1.90 2.96 25.52
C LEU A 133 -1.65 1.44 25.36
N LYS A 134 -2.26 0.64 26.23
CA LYS A 134 -2.22 -0.82 26.14
C LYS A 134 -2.89 -1.34 24.86
N ALA A 135 -4.04 -0.77 24.51
CA ALA A 135 -4.76 -1.09 23.27
C ALA A 135 -3.95 -0.70 22.03
N GLN A 136 -3.22 0.42 22.05
CA GLN A 136 -2.29 0.80 20.97
C GLN A 136 -1.18 -0.24 20.82
N ALA A 137 -0.58 -0.69 21.92
CA ALA A 137 0.47 -1.72 21.88
C ALA A 137 -0.06 -3.06 21.34
N ARG A 138 -1.30 -3.47 21.72
CA ARG A 138 -1.98 -4.66 21.14
C ARG A 138 -2.18 -4.52 19.64
N PHE A 139 -2.69 -3.36 19.21
CA PHE A 139 -2.85 -3.07 17.79
C PHE A 139 -1.52 -3.20 17.03
N VAL A 140 -0.47 -2.55 17.52
CA VAL A 140 0.85 -2.56 16.87
C VAL A 140 1.43 -3.97 16.79
N ARG A 141 1.32 -4.76 17.87
CA ARG A 141 1.76 -6.15 17.92
C ARG A 141 1.02 -7.01 16.88
N ALA A 142 -0.31 -6.92 16.84
CA ALA A 142 -1.14 -7.66 15.89
C ALA A 142 -0.90 -7.19 14.45
N TYR A 143 -0.64 -5.90 14.23
CA TYR A 143 -0.35 -5.35 12.91
C TYR A 143 1.00 -5.84 12.37
N TYR A 144 2.03 -6.02 13.21
CA TYR A 144 3.28 -6.68 12.78
C TYR A 144 3.04 -8.13 12.34
N TYR A 145 2.23 -8.88 13.08
CA TYR A 145 1.84 -10.24 12.66
C TYR A 145 1.09 -10.24 11.34
N TRP A 146 0.22 -9.26 11.12
CA TRP A 146 -0.44 -9.09 9.83
C TRP A 146 0.56 -8.85 8.68
N LEU A 147 1.53 -7.95 8.86
CA LEU A 147 2.56 -7.69 7.86
C LEU A 147 3.41 -8.92 7.56
N LEU A 148 3.77 -9.68 8.59
CA LEU A 148 4.49 -10.95 8.45
C LEU A 148 3.64 -11.99 7.72
N LEU A 149 2.39 -12.18 8.13
CA LEU A 149 1.47 -13.17 7.57
C LEU A 149 1.21 -12.94 6.09
N ARG A 150 0.95 -11.68 5.71
CA ARG A 150 0.72 -11.29 4.33
C ARG A 150 1.93 -11.57 3.42
N LYS A 151 3.13 -11.39 3.94
CA LYS A 151 4.39 -11.45 3.19
C LYS A 151 5.00 -12.86 3.19
N TYR A 152 5.12 -13.42 4.38
CA TYR A 152 5.78 -14.71 4.58
C TYR A 152 4.81 -15.89 4.71
N GLY A 153 3.50 -15.65 4.68
CA GLY A 153 2.51 -16.69 5.02
C GLY A 153 2.58 -17.05 6.51
N PRO A 154 2.26 -18.29 6.89
CA PRO A 154 2.30 -18.77 8.26
C PRO A 154 3.60 -18.50 8.99
N VAL A 155 3.52 -17.99 10.24
CA VAL A 155 4.64 -17.59 11.08
C VAL A 155 4.47 -18.06 12.52
N PRO A 156 5.53 -18.14 13.32
CA PRO A 156 5.42 -18.40 14.76
C PRO A 156 4.67 -17.25 15.48
N LEU A 157 3.71 -17.60 16.30
CA LEU A 157 3.09 -16.69 17.26
C LEU A 157 3.82 -16.82 18.61
N LEU A 158 4.43 -15.74 19.06
CA LEU A 158 5.13 -15.70 20.32
C LEU A 158 4.14 -15.40 21.46
N PRO A 159 4.33 -16.01 22.66
CA PRO A 159 3.52 -15.70 23.82
C PRO A 159 3.64 -14.22 24.20
N GLU A 160 2.59 -13.67 24.81
CA GLU A 160 2.59 -12.26 25.24
C GLU A 160 3.62 -12.01 26.34
N GLU A 161 3.82 -12.97 27.21
CA GLU A 161 4.79 -12.95 28.29
C GLU A 161 6.24 -12.85 27.78
N GLY A 162 6.44 -13.10 26.48
CA GLY A 162 7.74 -13.14 25.87
C GLY A 162 8.45 -14.48 26.10
N LEU A 163 9.67 -14.55 25.58
CA LEU A 163 10.55 -15.71 25.74
C LEU A 163 11.68 -15.34 26.71
N ASP A 164 12.19 -16.31 27.43
CA ASP A 164 13.41 -16.13 28.21
C ASP A 164 14.62 -16.06 27.27
N TYR A 165 15.02 -14.87 26.88
CA TYR A 165 16.12 -14.64 25.95
C TYR A 165 17.51 -14.98 26.52
N THR A 166 17.60 -15.47 27.77
CA THR A 166 18.81 -16.06 28.34
C THR A 166 18.91 -17.54 28.05
N ALA A 167 17.81 -18.17 27.63
CA ALA A 167 17.77 -19.58 27.24
C ALA A 167 18.53 -19.85 25.94
N SER A 168 18.84 -21.11 25.68
CA SER A 168 19.53 -21.52 24.46
C SER A 168 18.60 -21.31 23.21
N TYR A 169 19.21 -21.22 22.03
CA TYR A 169 18.41 -21.15 20.78
C TYR A 169 17.51 -22.38 20.60
N ASP A 170 17.93 -23.53 21.12
CA ASP A 170 17.14 -24.76 21.06
C ASP A 170 15.88 -24.69 21.93
N ASP A 171 15.98 -24.06 23.11
CA ASP A 171 14.85 -23.87 24.01
C ASP A 171 13.93 -22.76 23.55
N LEU A 172 14.45 -21.80 22.80
CA LEU A 172 13.66 -20.70 22.18
C LEU A 172 13.04 -21.09 20.84
N ALA A 173 13.40 -22.25 20.29
CA ALA A 173 12.89 -22.69 19.00
C ALA A 173 11.38 -22.89 19.04
N CYS A 174 10.67 -22.34 18.06
CA CYS A 174 9.22 -22.46 17.93
C CYS A 174 8.83 -22.75 16.47
N GLN A 175 7.78 -23.55 16.32
CA GLN A 175 7.21 -23.88 15.02
C GLN A 175 6.35 -22.73 14.49
N ARG A 176 6.07 -22.76 13.19
CA ARG A 176 5.07 -21.90 12.59
C ARG A 176 3.66 -22.33 12.99
N ASN A 177 2.82 -21.39 13.31
CA ASN A 177 1.39 -21.60 13.43
C ASN A 177 0.78 -21.71 12.03
N SER A 178 -0.39 -22.35 11.91
CA SER A 178 -1.13 -22.36 10.64
C SER A 178 -1.61 -20.94 10.26
N TYR A 179 -1.96 -20.75 9.01
CA TYR A 179 -2.51 -19.47 8.55
C TYR A 179 -3.76 -19.08 9.34
N ASP A 180 -4.65 -20.04 9.56
CA ASP A 180 -5.90 -19.80 10.29
C ASP A 180 -5.66 -19.48 11.77
N GLU A 181 -4.70 -20.15 12.44
CA GLU A 181 -4.29 -19.79 13.81
C GLU A 181 -3.72 -18.37 13.88
N CYS A 182 -2.90 -17.97 12.90
CA CYS A 182 -2.40 -16.60 12.82
C CYS A 182 -3.53 -15.58 12.62
N VAL A 183 -4.49 -15.88 11.76
CA VAL A 183 -5.66 -15.04 11.51
C VAL A 183 -6.51 -14.89 12.76
N GLU A 184 -6.81 -15.98 13.46
CA GLU A 184 -7.60 -15.98 14.68
C GLU A 184 -6.94 -15.13 15.77
N TYR A 185 -5.62 -15.29 15.93
CA TYR A 185 -4.86 -14.46 16.85
C TYR A 185 -4.95 -12.97 16.50
N ILE A 186 -4.66 -12.59 15.25
CA ILE A 186 -4.68 -11.19 14.82
C ILE A 186 -6.10 -10.61 14.96
N GLU A 187 -7.11 -11.36 14.53
CA GLU A 187 -8.52 -10.95 14.60
C GLU A 187 -8.95 -10.68 16.05
N SER A 188 -8.60 -11.57 16.99
CA SER A 188 -8.92 -11.44 18.40
C SER A 188 -8.22 -10.24 19.04
N GLU A 189 -6.92 -10.04 18.77
CA GLU A 189 -6.16 -8.89 19.28
C GLU A 189 -6.69 -7.56 18.74
N MET A 190 -7.08 -7.50 17.45
CA MET A 190 -7.69 -6.31 16.87
C MET A 190 -9.05 -5.98 17.52
N ARG A 191 -9.86 -7.00 17.85
CA ARG A 191 -11.12 -6.81 18.59
C ARG A 191 -10.88 -6.33 20.02
N LEU A 192 -9.89 -6.90 20.71
CA LEU A 192 -9.51 -6.46 22.05
C LEU A 192 -9.03 -5.00 22.04
N ALA A 193 -8.17 -4.65 21.09
CA ALA A 193 -7.70 -3.27 20.93
C ALA A 193 -8.86 -2.30 20.64
N ALA A 194 -9.82 -2.69 19.78
CA ALA A 194 -10.95 -1.84 19.41
C ALA A 194 -11.85 -1.44 20.60
N LYS A 195 -11.85 -2.20 21.70
CA LYS A 195 -12.64 -1.87 22.88
C LYS A 195 -12.19 -0.57 23.53
N ASP A 196 -10.88 -0.40 23.70
CA ASP A 196 -10.26 0.68 24.46
C ASP A 196 -9.70 1.80 23.56
N LEU A 197 -9.51 1.55 22.26
CA LEU A 197 -9.13 2.58 21.31
C LEU A 197 -10.28 3.59 21.10
N PRO A 198 -9.99 4.91 21.06
CA PRO A 198 -11.00 5.93 20.80
C PRO A 198 -11.48 5.90 19.35
N LEU A 199 -12.66 6.44 19.09
CA LEU A 199 -13.20 6.64 17.73
C LEU A 199 -12.39 7.68 16.94
N ASP A 200 -11.95 8.72 17.62
CA ASP A 200 -11.24 9.86 17.05
C ASP A 200 -9.99 10.20 17.84
N ARG A 201 -9.01 10.78 17.15
CA ARG A 201 -7.82 11.34 17.79
C ARG A 201 -7.65 12.80 17.37
N GLY A 202 -7.12 13.61 18.28
CA GLY A 202 -6.77 14.99 17.99
C GLY A 202 -5.66 15.10 16.93
N ALA A 203 -5.52 16.27 16.30
CA ALA A 203 -4.59 16.53 15.21
C ALA A 203 -3.12 16.16 15.51
N ASN A 204 -2.70 16.21 16.79
CA ASN A 204 -1.34 15.85 17.20
C ASN A 204 -1.11 14.33 17.34
N HIS A 205 -2.16 13.52 17.28
CA HIS A 205 -2.09 12.08 17.50
C HIS A 205 -2.65 11.25 16.34
N THR A 206 -2.71 11.82 15.15
CA THR A 206 -3.32 11.21 13.96
C THR A 206 -2.65 9.91 13.49
N SER A 207 -1.36 9.70 13.81
CA SER A 207 -0.64 8.46 13.50
C SER A 207 -0.91 7.32 14.49
N ARG A 208 -1.54 7.59 15.62
CA ARG A 208 -1.93 6.56 16.59
C ARG A 208 -3.22 5.88 16.11
N PRO A 209 -3.38 4.55 16.27
CA PRO A 209 -4.57 3.86 15.80
C PRO A 209 -5.83 4.30 16.53
N THR A 210 -6.93 4.31 15.81
CA THR A 210 -8.29 4.47 16.32
C THR A 210 -8.99 3.11 16.37
N ARG A 211 -10.18 3.05 16.97
CA ARG A 211 -11.08 1.89 16.87
C ARG A 211 -11.28 1.46 15.43
N GLY A 212 -11.50 2.42 14.53
CA GLY A 212 -11.67 2.15 13.10
C GLY A 212 -10.43 1.52 12.46
N ALA A 213 -9.22 1.92 12.88
CA ALA A 213 -7.99 1.32 12.38
C ALA A 213 -7.88 -0.18 12.75
N ALA A 214 -8.24 -0.53 14.00
CA ALA A 214 -8.22 -1.93 14.44
C ALA A 214 -9.28 -2.77 13.70
N LEU A 215 -10.50 -2.27 13.56
CA LEU A 215 -11.56 -2.98 12.84
C LEU A 215 -11.27 -3.11 11.34
N ALA A 216 -10.67 -2.09 10.73
CA ALA A 216 -10.28 -2.13 9.32
C ALA A 216 -9.12 -3.13 9.07
N ALA A 217 -8.12 -3.17 9.94
CA ALA A 217 -7.07 -4.18 9.88
C ALA A 217 -7.64 -5.60 10.04
N ARG A 218 -8.61 -5.79 10.96
CA ARG A 218 -9.36 -7.02 11.11
C ARG A 218 -10.08 -7.44 9.82
N ALA A 219 -10.76 -6.52 9.15
CA ALA A 219 -11.46 -6.79 7.90
C ALA A 219 -10.48 -7.24 6.78
N LYS A 220 -9.30 -6.60 6.69
CA LYS A 220 -8.25 -7.01 5.73
C LYS A 220 -7.75 -8.42 6.01
N VAL A 221 -7.44 -8.75 7.24
CA VAL A 221 -6.94 -10.09 7.64
C VAL A 221 -7.95 -11.17 7.28
N LEU A 222 -9.24 -10.93 7.58
CA LEU A 222 -10.31 -11.87 7.27
C LEU A 222 -10.56 -12.02 5.77
N LEU A 223 -10.44 -10.95 4.97
CA LEU A 223 -10.47 -11.03 3.52
C LEU A 223 -9.38 -11.96 2.98
N TYR A 224 -8.15 -11.82 3.47
CA TYR A 224 -7.04 -12.67 3.03
C TYR A 224 -7.23 -14.13 3.44
N ALA A 225 -7.77 -14.38 4.64
CA ALA A 225 -8.13 -15.74 5.09
C ALA A 225 -9.21 -16.38 4.21
N ALA A 226 -10.14 -15.58 3.69
CA ALA A 226 -11.21 -16.06 2.81
C ALA A 226 -10.75 -16.23 1.35
N SER A 227 -9.63 -15.61 0.96
CA SER A 227 -9.17 -15.57 -0.44
C SER A 227 -8.62 -16.92 -0.93
N PRO A 228 -8.65 -17.21 -2.25
CA PRO A 228 -8.36 -18.50 -2.85
C PRO A 228 -7.05 -19.17 -2.43
N ILE A 229 -5.99 -18.40 -2.16
CA ILE A 229 -4.71 -18.99 -1.70
C ILE A 229 -4.84 -19.69 -0.33
N ASN A 230 -5.69 -19.14 0.57
CA ASN A 230 -5.87 -19.59 1.95
C ASN A 230 -7.23 -20.29 2.17
N ASN A 231 -8.05 -20.37 1.14
CA ASN A 231 -9.39 -20.96 1.17
C ASN A 231 -9.71 -21.55 -0.21
N PRO A 232 -9.00 -22.63 -0.62
CA PRO A 232 -9.08 -23.17 -1.97
C PRO A 232 -10.46 -23.76 -2.24
N ARG A 233 -11.06 -23.42 -3.38
CA ARG A 233 -12.33 -23.99 -3.81
C ARG A 233 -12.16 -25.46 -4.21
N PRO A 234 -13.24 -26.27 -4.22
CA PRO A 234 -13.16 -27.66 -4.65
C PRO A 234 -12.56 -27.87 -6.04
N GLU A 235 -12.83 -26.94 -6.96
CA GLU A 235 -12.32 -26.94 -8.33
C GLU A 235 -10.86 -26.51 -8.46
N ASP A 236 -10.26 -25.91 -7.43
CA ASP A 236 -8.86 -25.48 -7.44
C ASP A 236 -7.93 -26.71 -7.45
N THR A 237 -7.17 -26.85 -8.53
CA THR A 237 -6.23 -27.95 -8.72
C THR A 237 -4.91 -27.75 -7.99
N GLU A 238 -4.48 -26.48 -7.80
CA GLU A 238 -3.25 -26.14 -7.11
C GLU A 238 -3.54 -25.82 -5.64
N ARG A 239 -2.97 -26.63 -4.75
CA ARG A 239 -3.04 -26.47 -3.30
C ARG A 239 -1.63 -26.52 -2.71
N PHE A 240 -1.43 -25.86 -1.58
CA PHE A 240 -0.13 -25.82 -0.87
C PHE A 240 -0.05 -26.93 0.18
N THR A 241 -0.13 -28.20 -0.25
CA THR A 241 -0.03 -29.37 0.64
C THR A 241 1.39 -29.59 1.19
N ASP A 242 2.39 -29.00 0.55
CA ASP A 242 3.81 -29.06 0.88
C ASP A 242 4.30 -27.87 1.73
N LEU A 243 3.45 -26.87 2.01
CA LEU A 243 3.74 -25.84 2.98
C LEU A 243 3.41 -26.38 4.38
N VAL A 244 4.40 -26.99 4.99
CA VAL A 244 4.25 -27.72 6.26
C VAL A 244 5.12 -27.13 7.37
N ASP A 245 4.76 -27.39 8.63
CA ASP A 245 5.63 -27.15 9.78
C ASP A 245 6.68 -28.24 9.95
N HIS A 246 7.46 -28.18 11.05
CA HIS A 246 8.50 -29.15 11.36
C HIS A 246 7.98 -30.58 11.53
N ASP A 247 6.76 -30.73 12.00
CA ASP A 247 6.11 -32.05 12.22
C ASP A 247 5.33 -32.55 11.01
N GLY A 248 5.34 -31.81 9.90
CA GLY A 248 4.65 -32.18 8.64
C GLY A 248 3.18 -31.80 8.58
N ARG A 249 2.68 -30.98 9.52
CA ARG A 249 1.32 -30.45 9.49
C ARG A 249 1.19 -29.40 8.39
N CYS A 250 0.17 -29.49 7.52
CA CYS A 250 -0.13 -28.46 6.53
C CYS A 250 -0.48 -27.13 7.21
N LEU A 251 0.11 -26.07 6.73
CA LEU A 251 -0.01 -24.74 7.32
C LEU A 251 -1.08 -23.85 6.64
N LEU A 252 -1.56 -24.22 5.46
CA LEU A 252 -2.69 -23.57 4.79
C LEU A 252 -3.91 -24.51 4.77
N ALA A 253 -5.11 -23.93 4.75
CA ALA A 253 -6.35 -24.68 4.62
C ALA A 253 -6.36 -25.52 3.33
N GLN A 254 -6.81 -26.76 3.41
CA GLN A 254 -6.93 -27.67 2.29
C GLN A 254 -8.39 -27.84 1.83
N GLU A 255 -9.33 -27.34 2.62
CA GLU A 255 -10.76 -27.40 2.35
C GLU A 255 -11.35 -26.00 2.29
N TYR A 256 -12.35 -25.83 1.41
CA TYR A 256 -13.08 -24.58 1.27
C TYR A 256 -14.03 -24.38 2.45
N ASN A 257 -14.05 -23.15 2.96
CA ASN A 257 -14.95 -22.73 4.01
C ASN A 257 -15.58 -21.37 3.64
N GLU A 258 -16.82 -21.40 3.18
CA GLU A 258 -17.58 -20.22 2.79
C GLU A 258 -17.80 -19.22 3.96
N TYR A 259 -17.88 -19.73 5.17
CA TYR A 259 -18.05 -18.90 6.37
C TYR A 259 -16.95 -17.85 6.55
N LYS A 260 -15.73 -18.08 6.02
CA LYS A 260 -14.64 -17.10 6.02
C LYS A 260 -15.03 -15.84 5.25
N TRP A 261 -15.74 -15.97 4.13
CA TRP A 261 -16.24 -14.84 3.34
C TRP A 261 -17.32 -14.06 4.11
N ALA A 262 -18.24 -14.75 4.76
CA ALA A 262 -19.26 -14.11 5.60
C ALA A 262 -18.63 -13.30 6.74
N LYS A 263 -17.59 -13.84 7.41
CA LYS A 263 -16.81 -13.12 8.44
C LYS A 263 -16.13 -11.87 7.87
N ALA A 264 -15.55 -11.95 6.68
CA ALA A 264 -14.90 -10.82 6.03
C ALA A 264 -15.91 -9.70 5.70
N ALA A 265 -17.09 -10.04 5.17
CA ALA A 265 -18.16 -9.09 4.91
C ALA A 265 -18.66 -8.42 6.19
N ALA A 266 -18.93 -9.18 7.24
CA ALA A 266 -19.35 -8.63 8.54
C ALA A 266 -18.29 -7.69 9.13
N ALA A 267 -17.01 -8.03 9.04
CA ALA A 267 -15.93 -7.19 9.53
C ALA A 267 -15.78 -5.88 8.74
N ALA A 268 -15.98 -5.90 7.43
CA ALA A 268 -16.03 -4.66 6.64
C ALA A 268 -17.24 -3.80 7.04
N ARG A 269 -18.39 -4.42 7.26
CA ARG A 269 -19.59 -3.73 7.72
C ARG A 269 -19.43 -3.06 9.08
N ASP A 270 -18.71 -3.69 10.03
CA ASP A 270 -18.37 -3.07 11.31
C ASP A 270 -17.68 -1.70 11.15
N VAL A 271 -16.80 -1.56 10.16
CA VAL A 271 -16.12 -0.29 9.84
C VAL A 271 -17.07 0.71 9.18
N MET A 272 -17.90 0.23 8.25
CA MET A 272 -18.85 1.07 7.50
C MET A 272 -19.91 1.69 8.43
N GLU A 273 -20.31 0.98 9.48
CA GLU A 273 -21.35 1.40 10.44
C GLU A 273 -20.80 2.12 11.67
N LEU A 274 -19.48 2.38 11.77
CA LEU A 274 -18.93 3.15 12.88
C LEU A 274 -19.56 4.54 12.94
N PRO A 275 -20.07 4.95 14.12
CA PRO A 275 -20.73 6.24 14.29
C PRO A 275 -19.72 7.38 14.20
N GLY A 276 -20.15 8.53 13.67
CA GLY A 276 -19.31 9.72 13.55
C GLY A 276 -20.05 10.95 13.07
N SER A 277 -19.32 12.04 12.83
CA SER A 277 -19.86 13.33 12.44
C SER A 277 -20.20 13.46 10.95
N ASN A 278 -19.71 12.54 10.09
CA ASN A 278 -19.91 12.59 8.65
C ASN A 278 -21.21 11.90 8.26
N TYR A 279 -22.33 12.62 8.26
CA TYR A 279 -23.68 12.06 7.97
C TYR A 279 -24.04 10.84 8.85
N GLY A 280 -23.58 10.84 10.11
CA GLY A 280 -23.77 9.72 11.04
C GLY A 280 -22.69 8.64 10.98
N HIS A 281 -21.74 8.73 10.07
CA HIS A 281 -20.65 7.78 9.90
C HIS A 281 -19.28 8.38 10.28
N ARG A 282 -18.35 7.52 10.70
CA ARG A 282 -16.97 7.93 11.00
C ARG A 282 -16.15 8.16 9.73
N TYR A 283 -16.28 7.30 8.76
CA TYR A 283 -15.56 7.35 7.50
C TYR A 283 -16.51 7.51 6.31
N VAL A 284 -16.13 8.35 5.37
CA VAL A 284 -16.84 8.56 4.10
C VAL A 284 -15.82 8.76 2.98
N LEU A 285 -16.22 8.51 1.74
CA LEU A 285 -15.39 8.88 0.59
C LEU A 285 -15.26 10.40 0.50
N HIS A 286 -14.05 10.88 0.26
CA HIS A 286 -13.80 12.30 0.07
C HIS A 286 -14.43 12.78 -1.22
N THR A 287 -15.13 13.91 -1.17
CA THR A 287 -15.74 14.56 -2.34
C THR A 287 -15.48 16.06 -2.32
N VAL A 288 -15.23 16.60 -3.50
CA VAL A 288 -15.06 18.02 -3.74
C VAL A 288 -16.25 18.51 -4.57
N LYS A 289 -16.81 19.65 -4.21
CA LYS A 289 -17.90 20.23 -4.98
C LYS A 289 -17.44 20.66 -6.37
N LYS A 290 -18.32 20.55 -7.33
CA LYS A 290 -18.16 21.01 -8.70
C LYS A 290 -17.73 22.47 -8.75
N ARG A 291 -16.85 22.80 -9.70
CA ARG A 291 -16.36 24.15 -9.95
C ARG A 291 -16.82 24.65 -11.32
N ASP A 292 -17.31 25.87 -11.34
CA ASP A 292 -17.72 26.53 -12.59
C ASP A 292 -16.55 27.26 -13.29
N GLU A 293 -15.52 27.65 -12.49
CA GLU A 293 -14.35 28.38 -13.00
C GLU A 293 -13.06 27.57 -12.78
N ALA A 294 -12.14 27.71 -13.74
CA ALA A 294 -10.80 27.15 -13.61
C ALA A 294 -9.93 28.02 -12.70
N ALA A 295 -9.16 27.38 -11.82
CA ALA A 295 -8.05 28.00 -11.11
C ALA A 295 -6.74 27.34 -11.54
N ALA A 296 -5.61 28.01 -11.38
CA ALA A 296 -4.31 27.47 -11.74
C ALA A 296 -4.06 26.12 -11.03
N GLY A 297 -3.75 25.08 -11.81
CA GLY A 297 -3.56 23.70 -11.32
C GLY A 297 -4.84 22.97 -10.91
N TYR A 298 -5.99 23.63 -10.96
CA TYR A 298 -7.29 23.12 -10.58
C TYR A 298 -8.30 23.43 -11.68
N PRO A 299 -8.39 22.64 -12.74
CA PRO A 299 -9.31 22.90 -13.84
C PRO A 299 -10.76 22.90 -13.35
N LYS A 300 -11.60 23.62 -14.04
CA LYS A 300 -13.05 23.56 -13.75
C LYS A 300 -13.55 22.13 -13.92
N THR A 301 -14.58 21.77 -13.18
CA THR A 301 -15.29 20.51 -13.38
C THR A 301 -15.90 20.47 -14.78
N LEU A 302 -15.67 19.39 -15.50
CA LEU A 302 -16.20 19.20 -16.83
C LEU A 302 -17.71 18.93 -16.77
N PRO A 303 -18.48 19.36 -17.80
CA PRO A 303 -19.88 19.00 -17.88
C PRO A 303 -20.06 17.50 -18.12
N PRO A 304 -21.24 16.94 -17.85
CA PRO A 304 -21.54 15.54 -18.18
C PRO A 304 -21.45 15.30 -19.69
N TYR A 305 -21.02 14.09 -20.06
CA TYR A 305 -20.79 13.72 -21.45
C TYR A 305 -21.75 12.65 -22.00
N SER A 306 -22.37 11.86 -21.11
CA SER A 306 -23.15 10.68 -21.48
C SER A 306 -24.64 10.78 -21.15
N ASP A 307 -25.06 11.82 -20.45
CA ASP A 307 -26.49 12.07 -20.07
C ASP A 307 -27.17 10.84 -19.45
N ASN A 308 -26.45 10.15 -18.54
CA ASN A 308 -27.00 9.01 -17.80
C ASN A 308 -27.59 9.44 -16.46
N ASP A 309 -28.33 8.55 -15.81
CA ASP A 309 -29.00 8.84 -14.54
C ASP A 309 -28.03 9.25 -13.44
N PHE A 310 -26.79 8.72 -13.45
CA PHE A 310 -25.76 9.04 -12.47
C PHE A 310 -25.15 10.42 -12.67
N GLU A 311 -25.02 10.88 -13.91
CA GLU A 311 -24.62 12.25 -14.22
C GLU A 311 -25.69 13.29 -13.85
N ASN A 312 -26.96 12.88 -13.81
CA ASN A 312 -28.08 13.72 -13.49
C ASN A 312 -28.51 13.69 -12.01
N ALA A 313 -27.92 12.79 -11.21
CA ALA A 313 -28.17 12.68 -9.78
C ALA A 313 -27.04 13.28 -8.95
N ASP A 314 -27.39 13.87 -7.81
CA ASP A 314 -26.41 14.34 -6.83
C ASP A 314 -25.78 13.20 -6.05
N TRP A 315 -24.60 13.46 -5.50
CA TRP A 315 -23.92 12.57 -4.57
C TRP A 315 -24.81 12.27 -3.33
N PRO A 316 -24.89 11.02 -2.85
CA PRO A 316 -24.15 9.82 -3.27
C PRO A 316 -24.82 8.95 -4.35
N ASN A 317 -25.93 9.38 -4.91
CA ASN A 317 -26.65 8.60 -5.92
C ASN A 317 -26.09 8.76 -7.34
N GLY A 318 -25.32 9.79 -7.55
CA GLY A 318 -24.60 10.10 -8.78
C GLY A 318 -23.47 11.08 -8.50
N TYR A 319 -23.05 11.83 -9.50
CA TYR A 319 -21.87 12.73 -9.43
C TYR A 319 -22.12 14.12 -10.06
N ARG A 320 -23.39 14.56 -10.19
CA ARG A 320 -23.74 15.84 -10.82
C ARG A 320 -23.14 17.05 -10.11
N ASP A 321 -23.11 17.03 -8.77
CA ASP A 321 -22.73 18.16 -7.90
C ASP A 321 -21.28 18.09 -7.38
N ILE A 322 -20.55 17.03 -7.71
CA ILE A 322 -19.16 16.86 -7.30
C ILE A 322 -18.19 16.99 -8.48
N ASP A 323 -16.92 17.19 -8.15
CA ASP A 323 -15.77 17.10 -9.06
C ASP A 323 -15.04 15.78 -8.85
N PRO A 324 -15.25 14.75 -9.67
CA PRO A 324 -14.63 13.44 -9.46
C PRO A 324 -13.11 13.46 -9.56
N PHE A 325 -12.53 14.33 -10.41
CA PHE A 325 -11.08 14.47 -10.56
C PHE A 325 -10.43 14.96 -9.26
N GLU A 326 -10.94 16.06 -8.69
CA GLU A 326 -10.42 16.60 -7.44
C GLU A 326 -10.78 15.72 -6.23
N SER A 327 -11.96 15.12 -6.22
CA SER A 327 -12.40 14.20 -5.15
C SER A 327 -11.45 13.02 -5.00
N TYR A 328 -10.91 12.50 -6.09
CA TYR A 328 -9.92 11.43 -6.05
C TYR A 328 -8.52 11.95 -5.75
N ARG A 329 -8.06 12.98 -6.48
CA ARG A 329 -6.69 13.49 -6.41
C ARG A 329 -6.30 13.99 -5.01
N GLN A 330 -7.20 14.69 -4.31
CA GLN A 330 -6.92 15.32 -3.03
C GLN A 330 -6.68 14.32 -1.90
N VAL A 331 -7.17 13.08 -2.02
CA VAL A 331 -6.91 12.01 -1.04
C VAL A 331 -5.42 11.71 -0.90
N PHE A 332 -4.63 11.90 -1.96
CA PHE A 332 -3.23 11.43 -2.06
C PHE A 332 -2.18 12.52 -2.12
N ASN A 333 -2.52 13.67 -2.72
CA ASN A 333 -1.52 14.65 -3.14
C ASN A 333 -1.06 15.63 -2.05
N GLY A 334 -1.56 15.51 -0.83
CA GLY A 334 -1.23 16.41 0.29
C GLY A 334 -2.08 17.69 0.32
N ALA A 335 -3.18 17.75 -0.45
CA ALA A 335 -4.18 18.82 -0.32
C ALA A 335 -4.94 18.72 1.00
N LEU A 336 -5.12 17.50 1.51
CA LEU A 336 -5.71 17.22 2.82
C LEU A 336 -4.63 16.84 3.80
N SER A 337 -4.74 17.35 5.03
CA SER A 337 -3.96 16.82 6.14
C SER A 337 -4.48 15.42 6.53
N MET A 338 -3.69 14.69 7.30
CA MET A 338 -4.12 13.40 7.84
C MET A 338 -5.39 13.51 8.69
N PHE A 339 -5.54 14.61 9.40
CA PHE A 339 -6.69 14.88 10.26
C PHE A 339 -7.96 15.23 9.46
N ASP A 340 -7.78 15.96 8.34
CA ASP A 340 -8.90 16.45 7.53
C ASP A 340 -9.36 15.46 6.47
N ASN A 341 -8.66 14.35 6.28
CA ASN A 341 -9.00 13.35 5.27
C ASN A 341 -10.05 12.35 5.81
N PRO A 342 -11.33 12.48 5.42
CA PRO A 342 -12.42 11.66 5.96
C PRO A 342 -12.37 10.21 5.48
N GLU A 343 -11.56 9.94 4.45
CA GLU A 343 -11.39 8.61 3.86
C GLU A 343 -10.27 7.81 4.50
N LEU A 344 -9.29 8.50 5.12
CA LEU A 344 -8.13 7.85 5.73
C LEU A 344 -8.52 7.18 7.05
N ILE A 345 -8.20 5.90 7.17
CA ILE A 345 -8.44 5.10 8.39
C ILE A 345 -7.16 4.93 9.19
N PHE A 346 -6.05 4.57 8.52
CA PHE A 346 -4.78 4.34 9.19
C PHE A 346 -3.58 4.69 8.30
N SER A 347 -2.58 5.28 8.92
CA SER A 347 -1.25 5.51 8.35
C SER A 347 -0.19 5.01 9.32
N ARG A 348 0.85 4.37 8.80
CA ARG A 348 1.98 3.87 9.62
C ARG A 348 2.96 4.97 10.03
N GLY A 349 2.57 6.24 9.90
CA GLY A 349 3.38 7.38 10.26
C GLY A 349 4.42 7.78 9.19
N GLN A 350 4.27 7.34 7.96
CA GLN A 350 5.03 7.84 6.81
C GLN A 350 4.38 9.12 6.29
N ASN A 351 4.53 10.20 7.01
CA ASN A 351 3.95 11.49 6.71
C ASN A 351 4.91 12.60 7.13
N GLN A 352 4.54 13.37 8.11
CA GLN A 352 5.34 14.49 8.59
C GLN A 352 6.69 14.05 9.16
N GLY A 353 7.75 14.73 8.77
CA GLY A 353 9.12 14.50 9.24
C GLY A 353 9.83 13.30 8.60
N ASP A 354 9.09 12.42 7.93
CA ASP A 354 9.66 11.36 7.10
C ASP A 354 9.47 11.71 5.62
N ARG A 355 10.58 11.90 4.92
CA ARG A 355 10.57 12.39 3.53
C ARG A 355 10.44 11.26 2.49
N ASN A 356 10.13 10.04 2.89
CA ASN A 356 10.06 8.90 1.99
C ASN A 356 9.00 9.06 0.89
N LEU A 357 7.80 9.58 1.23
CA LEU A 357 6.79 9.89 0.22
C LEU A 357 7.19 11.07 -0.67
N ALA A 358 7.98 12.00 -0.17
CA ALA A 358 8.55 13.07 -1.00
C ALA A 358 9.58 12.53 -2.00
N ASP A 359 10.39 11.54 -1.63
CA ASP A 359 11.27 10.84 -2.57
C ASP A 359 10.47 10.15 -3.68
N MET A 360 9.38 9.48 -3.34
CA MET A 360 8.48 8.89 -4.31
C MET A 360 7.93 9.94 -5.30
N VAL A 361 7.55 11.12 -4.82
CA VAL A 361 7.08 12.22 -5.67
C VAL A 361 8.18 12.70 -6.60
N LEU A 362 9.44 12.76 -6.16
CA LEU A 362 10.57 13.09 -7.06
C LEU A 362 10.74 12.08 -8.20
N HIS A 363 10.47 10.79 -7.96
CA HIS A 363 10.46 9.79 -9.01
C HIS A 363 9.32 9.96 -10.02
N GLN A 364 8.22 10.62 -9.61
CA GLN A 364 7.08 10.92 -10.46
C GLN A 364 7.23 12.23 -11.23
N LEU A 365 7.83 13.25 -10.62
CA LEU A 365 8.02 14.56 -11.25
C LEU A 365 8.88 14.44 -12.53
N PRO A 366 8.51 15.18 -13.60
CA PRO A 366 9.28 15.22 -14.84
C PRO A 366 10.64 15.89 -14.64
N THR A 367 11.57 15.60 -15.51
CA THR A 367 12.93 16.19 -15.47
C THR A 367 12.91 17.72 -15.55
N SER A 368 11.95 18.30 -16.28
CA SER A 368 11.76 19.75 -16.36
C SER A 368 11.35 20.40 -15.04
N ALA A 369 10.86 19.61 -14.08
CA ALA A 369 10.60 20.02 -12.69
C ALA A 369 11.72 19.58 -11.73
N ASN A 370 12.91 19.26 -12.24
CA ASN A 370 14.02 18.64 -11.51
C ASN A 370 13.69 17.30 -10.83
N GLY A 371 12.66 16.61 -11.28
CA GLY A 371 12.32 15.26 -10.87
C GLY A 371 13.25 14.22 -11.49
N TRP A 372 13.15 13.01 -10.97
CA TRP A 372 13.93 11.87 -11.51
C TRP A 372 13.24 11.15 -12.66
N ASN A 373 11.91 11.31 -12.79
CA ASN A 373 11.12 10.80 -13.92
C ASN A 373 11.34 9.29 -14.17
N THR A 374 11.18 8.46 -13.15
CA THR A 374 11.54 7.02 -13.21
C THR A 374 10.41 6.07 -12.84
N HIS A 375 9.33 6.54 -12.22
CA HIS A 375 8.16 5.71 -11.97
C HIS A 375 7.25 5.73 -13.19
N GLY A 376 7.29 4.66 -13.99
CA GLY A 376 6.49 4.49 -15.19
C GLY A 376 5.25 3.62 -14.94
N MET A 377 4.11 4.05 -15.45
CA MET A 377 2.92 3.21 -15.56
C MET A 377 3.10 2.25 -16.73
N THR A 378 2.73 0.98 -16.55
CA THR A 378 2.71 0.02 -17.65
C THR A 378 1.57 0.33 -18.61
N GLN A 379 1.70 -0.06 -19.88
CA GLN A 379 0.62 0.09 -20.86
C GLN A 379 -0.67 -0.61 -20.39
N LYS A 380 -0.52 -1.81 -19.80
CA LYS A 380 -1.61 -2.59 -19.22
C LYS A 380 -2.41 -1.80 -18.19
N MET A 381 -1.73 -1.11 -17.27
CA MET A 381 -2.40 -0.28 -16.26
C MET A 381 -3.01 0.98 -16.87
N CYS A 382 -2.33 1.62 -17.82
CA CYS A 382 -2.85 2.77 -18.55
C CYS A 382 -4.16 2.42 -19.28
N ASP A 383 -4.20 1.25 -19.92
CA ASP A 383 -5.37 0.79 -20.66
C ASP A 383 -6.51 0.32 -19.74
N ALA A 384 -6.21 -0.08 -18.51
CA ALA A 384 -7.20 -0.55 -17.53
C ALA A 384 -8.24 0.51 -17.13
N TYR A 385 -7.87 1.80 -17.13
CA TYR A 385 -8.82 2.87 -16.79
C TYR A 385 -10.00 2.88 -17.76
N TYR A 386 -11.21 3.09 -17.22
CA TYR A 386 -12.44 3.15 -18.02
C TYR A 386 -12.51 4.36 -18.94
N MET A 387 -13.42 4.30 -19.89
CA MET A 387 -13.94 5.47 -20.57
C MET A 387 -14.87 6.26 -19.63
N TYR A 388 -15.12 7.52 -19.95
CA TYR A 388 -15.99 8.42 -19.16
C TYR A 388 -17.41 7.87 -18.89
N ASN A 389 -17.92 7.02 -19.77
CA ASN A 389 -19.23 6.38 -19.64
C ASN A 389 -19.19 5.05 -18.88
N GLY A 390 -18.05 4.69 -18.29
CA GLY A 390 -17.87 3.45 -17.53
C GLY A 390 -17.61 2.19 -18.37
N SER A 391 -17.52 2.31 -19.70
CA SER A 391 -17.13 1.20 -20.57
C SER A 391 -15.61 0.96 -20.50
N GLU A 392 -15.21 -0.26 -20.83
CA GLU A 392 -13.79 -0.61 -20.91
C GLU A 392 -13.14 0.07 -22.13
N PHE A 393 -11.91 0.55 -21.95
CA PHE A 393 -11.11 1.05 -23.06
C PHE A 393 -10.67 -0.09 -23.98
N ASN A 394 -10.74 0.14 -25.29
CA ASN A 394 -10.26 -0.79 -26.31
C ASN A 394 -9.40 -0.05 -27.32
N ARG A 395 -8.10 -0.27 -27.26
CA ARG A 395 -7.11 0.34 -28.17
C ARG A 395 -7.41 0.01 -29.63
N GLN A 396 -7.78 -1.24 -29.94
CA GLN A 396 -8.02 -1.65 -31.31
C GLN A 396 -9.20 -0.88 -31.92
N THR A 397 -10.26 -0.68 -31.13
CA THR A 397 -11.41 0.16 -31.56
C THR A 397 -10.96 1.58 -31.89
N PHE A 398 -10.09 2.19 -31.07
CA PHE A 398 -9.52 3.50 -31.37
C PHE A 398 -8.70 3.49 -32.68
N LEU A 399 -7.84 2.53 -32.87
CA LEU A 399 -6.98 2.41 -34.07
C LEU A 399 -7.80 2.19 -35.33
N ASP A 400 -8.89 1.44 -35.26
CA ASP A 400 -9.78 1.13 -36.39
C ASP A 400 -10.68 2.30 -36.78
N THR A 401 -11.07 3.12 -35.78
CA THR A 401 -12.03 4.23 -36.02
C THR A 401 -11.33 5.56 -36.26
N CYS A 402 -10.10 5.76 -35.81
CA CYS A 402 -9.36 7.01 -35.95
C CYS A 402 -8.28 6.88 -37.02
N GLN A 403 -8.46 7.62 -38.15
CA GLN A 403 -7.46 7.65 -39.22
C GLN A 403 -6.12 8.19 -38.73
N VAL A 404 -5.02 7.67 -39.26
CA VAL A 404 -3.64 7.93 -38.78
C VAL A 404 -3.33 9.43 -38.69
N GLU A 405 -3.69 10.21 -39.71
CA GLU A 405 -3.46 11.66 -39.78
C GLU A 405 -4.26 12.43 -38.72
N ASN A 406 -5.34 11.86 -38.20
CA ASN A 406 -6.25 12.48 -37.23
C ASN A 406 -6.00 12.04 -35.79
N ARG A 407 -5.02 11.18 -35.53
CA ARG A 407 -4.79 10.60 -34.18
C ARG A 407 -4.20 11.57 -33.15
N PHE A 408 -3.76 12.75 -33.59
CA PHE A 408 -3.26 13.79 -32.70
C PHE A 408 -4.23 14.96 -32.62
N VAL A 409 -4.33 15.56 -31.44
CA VAL A 409 -5.10 16.79 -31.23
C VAL A 409 -4.46 17.92 -32.06
N SER A 410 -5.22 18.49 -32.99
CA SER A 410 -4.78 19.63 -33.78
C SER A 410 -4.76 20.92 -32.95
N GLU A 411 -4.11 21.96 -33.48
CA GLU A 411 -4.11 23.28 -32.83
C GLU A 411 -5.52 23.87 -32.68
N LYS A 412 -6.37 23.68 -33.67
CA LYS A 412 -7.78 24.14 -33.66
C LYS A 412 -8.54 23.40 -32.56
N GLU A 413 -8.47 22.11 -32.49
CA GLU A 413 -9.14 21.30 -31.47
C GLU A 413 -8.64 21.62 -30.06
N GLY A 414 -7.32 21.78 -29.88
CA GLY A 414 -6.73 22.13 -28.58
C GLY A 414 -7.17 23.53 -28.08
N LYS A 415 -7.24 24.51 -28.98
CA LYS A 415 -7.75 25.85 -28.65
C LYS A 415 -9.25 25.85 -28.36
N ALA A 416 -10.01 25.03 -29.07
CA ALA A 416 -11.47 24.88 -28.89
C ALA A 416 -11.81 24.06 -27.62
N GLY A 417 -10.84 23.36 -27.02
CA GLY A 417 -11.13 22.42 -25.91
C GLY A 417 -11.99 21.24 -26.33
N THR A 418 -11.86 20.78 -27.58
CA THR A 418 -12.70 19.71 -28.17
C THR A 418 -12.55 18.40 -27.35
N TYR A 419 -11.36 18.12 -26.86
CA TYR A 419 -11.06 16.95 -26.03
C TYR A 419 -10.69 17.42 -24.62
N PRO A 420 -11.47 17.05 -23.59
CA PRO A 420 -11.17 17.41 -22.21
C PRO A 420 -9.77 16.99 -21.79
N TYR A 421 -9.07 17.85 -21.05
CA TYR A 421 -7.69 17.67 -20.55
C TYR A 421 -6.60 17.52 -21.64
N LEU A 422 -6.95 17.43 -22.93
CA LEU A 422 -5.97 17.25 -23.99
C LEU A 422 -5.65 18.60 -24.69
N LYS A 423 -4.36 18.85 -24.85
CA LYS A 423 -3.82 20.01 -25.59
C LYS A 423 -3.33 19.58 -26.98
N LYS A 424 -2.95 20.55 -27.82
CA LYS A 424 -2.32 20.32 -29.14
C LYS A 424 -1.20 19.27 -29.05
N GLY A 425 -1.17 18.35 -30.00
CA GLY A 425 -0.10 17.35 -30.16
C GLY A 425 -0.27 16.10 -29.30
N VAL A 426 -1.28 16.03 -28.45
CA VAL A 426 -1.58 14.86 -27.63
C VAL A 426 -2.25 13.77 -28.48
N TRP A 427 -1.91 12.54 -28.21
CA TRP A 427 -2.52 11.35 -28.81
C TRP A 427 -3.97 11.16 -28.35
N LYS A 428 -4.92 11.05 -29.28
CA LYS A 428 -6.36 11.08 -28.99
C LYS A 428 -6.90 9.82 -28.29
N GLU A 429 -6.13 8.73 -28.17
CA GLU A 429 -6.55 7.58 -27.37
C GLU A 429 -6.70 7.91 -25.88
N TYR A 430 -6.08 8.98 -25.43
CA TYR A 430 -6.20 9.50 -24.06
C TYR A 430 -7.46 10.36 -23.86
N ALA A 431 -8.25 10.61 -24.91
CA ALA A 431 -9.47 11.36 -24.81
C ALA A 431 -10.61 10.53 -24.20
N TRP A 432 -11.55 11.22 -23.54
CA TRP A 432 -12.77 10.62 -23.02
C TRP A 432 -12.57 9.49 -22.02
N ARG A 433 -11.47 9.53 -21.30
CA ARG A 433 -11.20 8.58 -20.19
C ARG A 433 -11.87 9.09 -18.90
N GLU A 434 -12.05 8.20 -17.96
CA GLU A 434 -12.58 8.54 -16.63
C GLU A 434 -11.70 9.53 -15.86
N PRO A 435 -12.25 10.32 -14.89
CA PRO A 435 -11.50 11.33 -14.16
C PRO A 435 -10.25 10.81 -13.41
N ARG A 436 -10.26 9.57 -12.87
CA ARG A 436 -9.09 8.97 -12.22
C ARG A 436 -7.92 8.76 -13.17
N PHE A 437 -8.17 8.54 -14.45
CA PHE A 437 -7.13 8.49 -15.49
C PHE A 437 -6.33 9.79 -15.50
N TYR A 438 -7.01 10.92 -15.60
CA TYR A 438 -6.33 12.23 -15.65
C TYR A 438 -5.71 12.64 -14.33
N ALA A 439 -6.20 12.12 -13.19
CA ALA A 439 -5.62 12.33 -11.88
C ALA A 439 -4.36 11.50 -11.61
N SER A 440 -4.18 10.40 -12.34
CA SER A 440 -3.12 9.41 -12.04
C SER A 440 -2.10 9.25 -13.16
N VAL A 441 -2.52 9.39 -14.44
CA VAL A 441 -1.69 9.07 -15.60
C VAL A 441 -1.03 10.32 -16.17
N ALA A 442 0.29 10.36 -16.15
CA ALA A 442 1.07 11.38 -16.83
C ALA A 442 1.39 10.89 -18.26
N PHE A 443 0.41 10.97 -19.14
CA PHE A 443 0.56 10.59 -20.53
C PHE A 443 1.40 11.59 -21.33
N ASN A 444 1.94 11.16 -22.46
CA ASN A 444 2.77 12.00 -23.31
C ASN A 444 2.01 13.25 -23.82
N GLY A 445 2.52 14.43 -23.45
CA GLY A 445 1.88 15.72 -23.75
C GLY A 445 0.84 16.17 -22.73
N CYS A 446 0.70 15.53 -21.57
CA CYS A 446 -0.15 16.01 -20.49
C CYS A 446 0.38 17.30 -19.87
N VAL A 447 -0.49 18.05 -19.21
CA VAL A 447 -0.15 19.30 -18.54
C VAL A 447 0.24 19.02 -17.09
N TRP A 448 1.42 19.53 -16.71
CA TRP A 448 1.88 19.57 -15.33
C TRP A 448 1.72 20.99 -14.80
N PRO A 449 0.94 21.21 -13.73
CA PRO A 449 0.68 22.55 -13.24
C PRO A 449 1.87 23.26 -12.60
N LEU A 450 2.82 22.58 -12.00
CA LEU A 450 4.13 23.07 -11.49
C LEU A 450 4.10 24.50 -10.94
N LEU A 451 3.14 24.85 -10.10
CA LEU A 451 2.84 26.22 -9.70
C LEU A 451 3.98 26.91 -8.93
N ASN A 452 4.81 26.13 -8.23
CA ASN A 452 5.95 26.61 -7.46
C ASN A 452 7.30 26.28 -8.11
N ASN A 453 7.35 26.04 -9.42
CA ASN A 453 8.60 25.71 -10.08
C ASN A 453 9.55 26.91 -10.12
N SER A 454 10.49 26.95 -9.18
CA SER A 454 11.49 28.01 -9.02
C SER A 454 12.63 27.96 -10.04
N THR A 455 12.71 26.88 -10.84
CA THR A 455 13.76 26.72 -11.86
C THR A 455 13.46 27.50 -13.13
N LEU A 456 12.22 27.93 -13.32
CA LEU A 456 11.84 28.81 -14.39
C LEU A 456 12.26 30.27 -14.05
N LYS A 457 12.83 30.99 -15.00
CA LYS A 457 13.24 32.37 -14.84
C LYS A 457 12.09 33.35 -14.56
N ASP A 458 10.84 32.89 -14.76
CA ASP A 458 9.62 33.66 -14.48
C ASP A 458 8.96 33.05 -13.24
N PRO A 459 8.77 33.80 -12.13
CA PRO A 459 8.14 33.32 -10.90
C PRO A 459 6.62 33.10 -11.01
N LYS A 460 6.01 33.23 -12.18
CA LYS A 460 4.57 33.00 -12.36
C LYS A 460 4.28 31.51 -12.37
N PRO A 461 3.08 31.11 -11.87
CA PRO A 461 2.57 29.76 -12.04
C PRO A 461 2.61 29.36 -13.52
N VAL A 462 3.24 28.26 -13.85
CA VAL A 462 3.38 27.79 -15.23
C VAL A 462 2.74 26.41 -15.36
N GLU A 463 1.72 26.35 -16.21
CA GLU A 463 1.26 25.08 -16.74
C GLU A 463 2.20 24.67 -17.86
N GLN A 464 2.87 23.53 -17.69
CA GLN A 464 3.82 23.01 -18.66
C GLN A 464 3.27 21.75 -19.31
N GLN A 465 3.18 21.74 -20.63
CA GLN A 465 2.91 20.52 -21.40
C GLN A 465 4.23 19.71 -21.51
N VAL A 466 4.22 18.46 -21.04
CA VAL A 466 5.40 17.61 -20.96
C VAL A 466 5.34 16.47 -21.97
N PHE A 467 6.35 16.41 -22.83
CA PHE A 467 6.52 15.33 -23.80
C PHE A 467 7.70 14.44 -23.44
N TYR A 468 7.53 13.13 -23.63
CA TYR A 468 8.52 12.10 -23.31
C TYR A 468 9.24 11.55 -24.54
N TYR A 469 9.16 12.22 -25.68
CA TYR A 469 9.90 11.86 -26.90
C TYR A 469 11.40 11.88 -26.66
N ARG A 470 12.13 10.98 -27.32
CA ARG A 470 13.60 11.03 -27.37
C ARG A 470 14.08 12.38 -27.90
N GLY A 471 15.09 12.95 -27.24
CA GLY A 471 15.60 14.28 -27.58
C GLY A 471 14.85 15.44 -26.90
N ASN A 472 13.67 15.19 -26.32
CA ASN A 472 13.02 16.11 -25.39
C ASN A 472 13.64 15.97 -24.00
N GLY A 473 13.72 17.07 -23.23
CA GLY A 473 14.34 17.09 -21.90
C GLY A 473 13.71 16.12 -20.88
N ASN A 474 12.50 15.64 -21.09
CA ASN A 474 11.80 14.66 -20.25
C ASN A 474 11.82 13.24 -20.83
N GLY A 475 12.32 13.04 -22.04
CA GLY A 475 12.40 11.74 -22.69
C GLY A 475 13.69 10.99 -22.39
N TYR A 476 13.98 9.98 -23.20
CA TYR A 476 15.21 9.20 -23.12
C TYR A 476 16.47 10.06 -23.24
N THR A 477 17.35 9.99 -22.25
CA THR A 477 18.56 10.83 -22.16
C THR A 477 19.86 10.03 -22.14
N ASN A 478 19.80 8.73 -22.40
CA ASN A 478 20.98 7.87 -22.34
C ASN A 478 21.59 7.71 -20.92
N SER A 479 20.81 7.98 -19.88
CA SER A 479 21.16 7.79 -18.47
C SER A 479 20.54 6.49 -17.93
N ASN A 480 20.91 6.11 -16.72
CA ASN A 480 20.29 4.97 -16.03
C ASN A 480 18.85 5.27 -15.58
N PHE A 481 18.54 6.56 -15.36
CA PHE A 481 17.23 7.00 -14.84
C PHE A 481 16.45 7.71 -15.95
N TRP A 482 15.37 7.10 -16.40
CA TRP A 482 14.44 7.68 -17.38
C TRP A 482 13.11 6.90 -17.37
N LEU A 483 12.08 7.50 -17.93
CA LEU A 483 10.74 6.95 -17.99
C LEU A 483 10.65 5.86 -19.08
N ARG A 484 10.97 4.62 -18.74
CA ARG A 484 11.10 3.51 -19.72
C ARG A 484 9.80 3.17 -20.42
N THR A 485 8.66 3.31 -19.71
CA THR A 485 7.34 3.04 -20.30
C THR A 485 6.81 4.19 -21.16
N GLY A 486 7.44 5.36 -21.12
CA GLY A 486 6.91 6.57 -21.78
C GLY A 486 5.59 7.08 -21.21
N ILE A 487 5.10 6.51 -20.10
CA ILE A 487 3.88 6.86 -19.40
C ILE A 487 4.23 7.09 -17.93
N GLY A 488 4.09 8.32 -17.45
CA GLY A 488 4.40 8.67 -16.06
C GLY A 488 3.20 8.50 -15.12
N ILE A 489 3.43 8.82 -13.86
CA ILE A 489 2.43 8.76 -12.78
C ILE A 489 2.39 10.12 -12.09
N MET A 490 1.18 10.62 -11.77
CA MET A 490 0.99 11.88 -11.05
C MET A 490 0.03 11.78 -9.86
N LYS A 491 -0.40 10.58 -9.47
CA LYS A 491 -1.40 10.36 -8.42
C LYS A 491 -1.06 11.07 -7.10
N PHE A 492 0.22 11.08 -6.69
CA PHE A 492 0.66 11.68 -5.44
C PHE A 492 1.21 13.11 -5.61
N VAL A 493 1.22 13.65 -6.82
CA VAL A 493 1.80 14.96 -7.10
C VAL A 493 0.76 16.06 -6.88
N HIS A 494 1.11 17.03 -6.02
CA HIS A 494 0.32 18.25 -5.84
C HIS A 494 0.69 19.29 -6.91
N PRO A 495 -0.22 20.16 -7.35
CA PRO A 495 0.10 21.26 -8.27
C PRO A 495 1.26 22.15 -7.83
N ASP A 496 1.46 22.30 -6.52
CA ASP A 496 2.55 23.10 -5.94
C ASP A 496 3.87 22.32 -5.79
N ASP A 497 3.88 21.01 -6.01
CA ASP A 497 5.09 20.20 -5.84
C ASP A 497 6.12 20.55 -6.91
N THR A 498 7.35 20.78 -6.47
CA THR A 498 8.48 21.07 -7.32
C THR A 498 9.77 20.69 -6.60
N SER A 499 10.88 20.70 -7.34
CA SER A 499 12.22 20.61 -6.78
C SER A 499 13.05 21.81 -7.24
N ALA A 500 13.58 22.58 -6.30
CA ALA A 500 14.42 23.73 -6.60
C ALA A 500 15.76 23.32 -7.25
N ALA A 501 16.26 22.12 -6.92
CA ALA A 501 17.43 21.50 -7.51
C ALA A 501 17.20 19.97 -7.52
N LYS A 502 17.89 19.27 -8.39
CA LYS A 502 17.74 17.81 -8.52
C LYS A 502 17.91 17.12 -7.14
N GLY A 503 16.87 16.42 -6.70
CA GLY A 503 16.85 15.72 -5.42
C GLY A 503 16.49 16.56 -4.20
N ASN A 504 16.20 17.86 -4.35
CA ASN A 504 15.71 18.68 -3.22
C ASN A 504 14.20 18.47 -3.02
N LYS A 505 13.79 18.03 -1.82
CA LYS A 505 12.42 17.71 -1.43
C LYS A 505 11.70 18.82 -0.67
N ASP A 506 12.37 19.94 -0.40
CA ASP A 506 11.86 20.98 0.51
C ASP A 506 10.60 21.67 -0.02
N TYR A 507 10.35 21.56 -1.33
CA TYR A 507 9.19 22.11 -2.00
C TYR A 507 8.11 21.07 -2.35
N VAL A 508 8.25 19.84 -1.87
CA VAL A 508 7.21 18.81 -1.99
C VAL A 508 6.31 18.90 -0.77
N LYS A 509 5.02 19.09 -0.99
CA LYS A 509 4.03 19.07 0.10
C LYS A 509 4.08 17.74 0.84
N LEU A 510 3.83 17.78 2.14
CA LEU A 510 3.73 16.58 2.96
C LEU A 510 2.59 15.69 2.45
N LYS A 511 2.88 14.42 2.35
CA LYS A 511 1.92 13.39 1.94
C LYS A 511 1.66 12.46 3.13
N THR A 512 0.50 11.87 3.15
CA THR A 512 0.14 10.84 4.12
C THR A 512 0.05 9.50 3.41
N GLU A 513 0.68 8.48 3.98
CA GLU A 513 0.54 7.12 3.49
C GLU A 513 -0.87 6.60 3.76
N PRO A 514 -1.64 6.17 2.75
CA PRO A 514 -2.93 5.54 2.95
C PRO A 514 -2.76 4.03 3.21
N ALA A 515 -2.28 3.64 4.40
CA ALA A 515 -2.12 2.22 4.74
C ALA A 515 -3.46 1.47 4.75
N ILE A 516 -4.52 2.13 5.21
CA ILE A 516 -5.91 1.68 5.10
C ILE A 516 -6.78 2.90 4.87
N ARG A 517 -7.63 2.86 3.86
CA ARG A 517 -8.63 3.89 3.58
C ARG A 517 -10.00 3.30 3.28
N PHE A 518 -11.05 4.11 3.41
CA PHE A 518 -12.44 3.67 3.40
C PHE A 518 -12.85 3.01 2.08
N ALA A 519 -12.35 3.47 0.92
CA ALA A 519 -12.63 2.82 -0.35
C ALA A 519 -12.19 1.35 -0.38
N GLU A 520 -11.07 0.99 0.25
CA GLU A 520 -10.65 -0.39 0.37
C GLU A 520 -11.67 -1.23 1.15
N ILE A 521 -12.20 -0.70 2.26
CA ILE A 521 -13.21 -1.39 3.09
C ILE A 521 -14.49 -1.63 2.31
N LEU A 522 -14.94 -0.64 1.53
CA LEU A 522 -16.10 -0.77 0.66
C LEU A 522 -15.90 -1.89 -0.38
N LEU A 523 -14.73 -1.96 -0.99
CA LEU A 523 -14.40 -2.99 -1.97
C LEU A 523 -14.24 -4.38 -1.31
N ILE A 524 -13.74 -4.46 -0.07
CA ILE A 524 -13.72 -5.71 0.72
C ILE A 524 -15.15 -6.22 0.94
N TYR A 525 -16.08 -5.33 1.31
CA TYR A 525 -17.47 -5.69 1.53
C TYR A 525 -18.12 -6.29 0.28
N ALA A 526 -17.99 -5.59 -0.86
CA ALA A 526 -18.55 -6.06 -2.13
C ALA A 526 -17.92 -7.40 -2.58
N GLU A 527 -16.60 -7.56 -2.43
CA GLU A 527 -15.89 -8.80 -2.79
C GLU A 527 -16.37 -9.98 -1.94
N ALA A 528 -16.40 -9.79 -0.63
CA ALA A 528 -16.78 -10.85 0.29
C ALA A 528 -18.23 -11.30 0.09
N LEU A 529 -19.16 -10.40 -0.17
CA LEU A 529 -20.55 -10.74 -0.47
C LEU A 529 -20.70 -11.46 -1.82
N ASN A 530 -19.94 -11.07 -2.84
CA ASN A 530 -20.00 -11.74 -4.14
C ASN A 530 -19.57 -13.19 -4.10
N GLU A 531 -18.66 -13.55 -3.19
CA GLU A 531 -18.11 -14.90 -3.10
C GLU A 531 -19.01 -15.90 -2.36
N LEU A 532 -20.08 -15.41 -1.71
CA LEU A 532 -21.08 -16.28 -1.06
C LEU A 532 -21.97 -16.98 -2.10
N GLU A 533 -22.36 -18.22 -1.80
CA GLU A 533 -23.27 -18.99 -2.65
C GLU A 533 -24.70 -18.42 -2.58
N ASP A 534 -25.42 -18.50 -3.70
CA ASP A 534 -26.80 -18.07 -3.75
C ASP A 534 -27.66 -18.97 -2.84
N GLY A 535 -28.41 -18.33 -1.93
CA GLY A 535 -29.22 -19.05 -0.94
C GLY A 535 -28.51 -19.30 0.40
N SER A 536 -27.20 -19.19 0.50
CA SER A 536 -26.47 -19.21 1.77
C SER A 536 -26.74 -17.94 2.59
N SER A 537 -26.91 -18.09 3.90
CA SER A 537 -27.05 -16.97 4.84
C SER A 537 -26.38 -17.33 6.16
N TYR A 538 -25.64 -16.39 6.72
CA TYR A 538 -24.89 -16.56 7.95
C TYR A 538 -25.19 -15.43 8.93
N ASP A 539 -25.55 -15.76 10.16
CA ASP A 539 -25.70 -14.76 11.22
C ASP A 539 -24.34 -14.57 11.91
N ILE A 540 -23.73 -13.41 11.66
CA ILE A 540 -22.40 -13.07 12.17
C ILE A 540 -22.54 -11.94 13.21
N PRO A 541 -22.04 -12.14 14.44
CA PRO A 541 -22.05 -11.06 15.44
C PRO A 541 -21.15 -9.90 14.99
N SER A 542 -21.55 -8.67 15.32
CA SER A 542 -20.69 -7.50 15.22
C SER A 542 -19.42 -7.67 16.05
N TRP A 543 -18.42 -6.83 15.83
CA TRP A 543 -17.11 -6.93 16.50
C TRP A 543 -17.20 -6.95 18.04
N ASP A 544 -18.19 -6.30 18.62
CA ASP A 544 -18.44 -6.21 20.06
C ASP A 544 -19.60 -7.09 20.56
N GLY A 545 -20.26 -7.80 19.66
CA GLY A 545 -21.40 -8.65 19.94
C GLY A 545 -22.70 -7.88 20.26
N SER A 546 -22.75 -6.56 20.07
CA SER A 546 -23.95 -5.73 20.34
C SER A 546 -25.04 -5.92 19.29
N ALA A 547 -24.69 -6.39 18.09
CA ALA A 547 -25.58 -6.66 16.98
C ALA A 547 -25.23 -7.97 16.29
N SER A 548 -26.11 -8.46 15.43
CA SER A 548 -25.87 -9.59 14.53
C SER A 548 -26.25 -9.22 13.11
N TYR A 549 -25.38 -9.52 12.16
CA TYR A 549 -25.58 -9.28 10.73
C TYR A 549 -26.03 -10.55 10.05
N SER A 550 -27.14 -10.52 9.33
CA SER A 550 -27.52 -11.60 8.40
C SER A 550 -26.75 -11.37 7.07
N VAL A 551 -25.68 -12.12 6.89
CA VAL A 551 -24.76 -11.98 5.76
C VAL A 551 -25.08 -12.99 4.68
N LYS A 552 -25.42 -12.51 3.50
CA LYS A 552 -25.75 -13.31 2.30
C LYS A 552 -25.32 -12.57 1.04
N ARG A 553 -25.24 -13.26 -0.08
CA ARG A 553 -25.08 -12.63 -1.38
C ARG A 553 -26.34 -11.82 -1.69
N ASP A 554 -26.25 -10.51 -1.61
CA ASP A 554 -27.35 -9.57 -1.85
C ASP A 554 -26.87 -8.40 -2.70
N ILE A 555 -27.49 -8.18 -3.85
CA ILE A 555 -27.09 -7.15 -4.81
C ILE A 555 -27.18 -5.74 -4.21
N ASN A 556 -28.20 -5.46 -3.38
CA ASN A 556 -28.33 -4.14 -2.76
C ASN A 556 -27.22 -3.88 -1.74
N GLU A 557 -26.82 -4.90 -1.00
CA GLU A 557 -25.67 -4.82 -0.10
C GLU A 557 -24.33 -4.72 -0.87
N MET A 558 -24.16 -5.49 -1.95
CA MET A 558 -22.98 -5.39 -2.83
C MET A 558 -22.85 -3.97 -3.43
N LYS A 559 -23.96 -3.35 -3.82
CA LYS A 559 -23.99 -1.96 -4.29
C LYS A 559 -23.48 -0.96 -3.25
N LYS A 560 -23.73 -1.17 -1.96
CA LYS A 560 -23.20 -0.30 -0.91
C LYS A 560 -21.67 -0.28 -0.88
N GLY A 561 -21.03 -1.37 -1.28
CA GLY A 561 -19.58 -1.48 -1.33
C GLY A 561 -18.95 -0.91 -2.60
N ILE A 562 -19.58 -0.98 -3.77
CA ILE A 562 -18.89 -0.62 -5.02
C ILE A 562 -19.44 0.65 -5.69
N ARG A 563 -20.77 0.86 -5.67
CA ARG A 563 -21.40 2.01 -6.30
C ARG A 563 -20.83 3.37 -5.82
N PRO A 564 -20.62 3.61 -4.50
CA PRO A 564 -20.04 4.88 -4.06
C PRO A 564 -18.63 5.12 -4.62
N VAL A 565 -17.81 4.09 -4.75
CA VAL A 565 -16.46 4.21 -5.34
C VAL A 565 -16.55 4.65 -6.79
N ARG A 566 -17.43 4.02 -7.58
CA ARG A 566 -17.64 4.35 -8.99
C ARG A 566 -18.23 5.75 -9.17
N CYS A 567 -19.27 6.10 -8.41
CA CYS A 567 -19.88 7.43 -8.48
C CYS A 567 -18.88 8.53 -8.10
N ARG A 568 -18.07 8.34 -7.03
CA ARG A 568 -17.01 9.28 -6.67
C ARG A 568 -15.99 9.45 -7.80
N ALA A 569 -15.72 8.39 -8.55
CA ALA A 569 -14.83 8.40 -9.71
C ALA A 569 -15.45 9.04 -10.97
N GLY A 570 -16.74 9.37 -10.96
CA GLY A 570 -17.45 9.95 -12.11
C GLY A 570 -17.77 8.93 -13.20
N VAL A 571 -17.99 7.67 -12.82
CA VAL A 571 -18.44 6.61 -13.73
C VAL A 571 -19.72 5.96 -13.20
N PRO A 572 -20.65 5.51 -14.08
CA PRO A 572 -21.89 4.88 -13.66
C PRO A 572 -21.65 3.56 -12.93
N ASP A 573 -22.61 3.17 -12.10
CA ASP A 573 -22.64 1.87 -11.46
C ASP A 573 -22.76 0.75 -12.50
N TYR A 574 -22.45 -0.48 -12.09
CA TYR A 574 -22.64 -1.67 -12.92
C TYR A 574 -24.13 -1.98 -13.11
N THR A 575 -24.44 -2.63 -14.20
CA THR A 575 -25.81 -3.05 -14.55
C THR A 575 -26.26 -4.23 -13.70
N LEU A 576 -27.57 -4.43 -13.61
CA LEU A 576 -28.12 -5.55 -12.86
C LEU A 576 -27.65 -6.94 -13.39
N PRO A 577 -27.55 -7.21 -14.70
CA PRO A 577 -26.98 -8.45 -15.20
C PRO A 577 -25.52 -8.68 -14.78
N GLU A 578 -24.71 -7.62 -14.73
CA GLU A 578 -23.31 -7.73 -14.26
C GLU A 578 -23.23 -8.12 -12.78
N TYR A 579 -24.13 -7.61 -11.93
CA TYR A 579 -24.22 -8.02 -10.53
C TYR A 579 -24.76 -9.44 -10.35
N GLN A 580 -25.68 -9.88 -11.20
CA GLN A 580 -26.29 -11.22 -11.09
C GLN A 580 -25.31 -12.33 -11.42
N ASP A 581 -24.41 -12.13 -12.38
CA ASP A 581 -23.38 -13.10 -12.71
C ASP A 581 -22.16 -12.93 -11.79
N ARG A 582 -21.96 -13.90 -10.89
CA ARG A 582 -20.86 -13.90 -9.91
C ARG A 582 -19.49 -13.78 -10.55
N ASN A 583 -19.25 -14.45 -11.67
CA ASN A 583 -17.95 -14.45 -12.34
C ASN A 583 -17.70 -13.16 -13.08
N VAL A 584 -18.72 -12.61 -13.71
CA VAL A 584 -18.66 -11.27 -14.35
C VAL A 584 -18.37 -10.24 -13.28
N PHE A 585 -19.14 -10.22 -12.20
CA PHE A 585 -18.95 -9.24 -11.15
C PHE A 585 -17.58 -9.37 -10.47
N ARG A 586 -17.09 -10.59 -10.22
CA ARG A 586 -15.73 -10.83 -9.70
C ARG A 586 -14.65 -10.19 -10.58
N LYS A 587 -14.74 -10.33 -11.90
CA LYS A 587 -13.82 -9.69 -12.84
C LYS A 587 -13.92 -8.17 -12.76
N LYS A 588 -15.12 -7.64 -12.75
CA LYS A 588 -15.38 -6.18 -12.63
C LYS A 588 -14.84 -5.62 -11.32
N LEU A 589 -15.05 -6.32 -10.21
CA LEU A 589 -14.55 -5.90 -8.90
C LEU A 589 -13.01 -5.94 -8.83
N LYS A 590 -12.37 -6.99 -9.34
CA LYS A 590 -10.91 -7.07 -9.44
C LYS A 590 -10.35 -5.89 -10.27
N HIS A 591 -11.03 -5.56 -11.36
CA HIS A 591 -10.67 -4.44 -12.22
C HIS A 591 -10.87 -3.09 -11.52
N GLU A 592 -11.98 -2.89 -10.81
CA GLU A 592 -12.21 -1.68 -10.01
C GLU A 592 -11.16 -1.51 -8.92
N ARG A 593 -10.80 -2.60 -8.21
CA ARG A 593 -9.71 -2.56 -7.22
C ARG A 593 -8.37 -2.19 -7.85
N GLN A 594 -8.05 -2.69 -9.03
CA GLN A 594 -6.81 -2.36 -9.75
C GLN A 594 -6.71 -0.86 -10.03
N ILE A 595 -7.80 -0.23 -10.48
CA ILE A 595 -7.84 1.20 -10.80
C ILE A 595 -7.84 2.04 -9.53
N GLU A 596 -8.77 1.77 -8.63
CA GLU A 596 -9.01 2.58 -7.43
C GLU A 596 -7.79 2.60 -6.51
N LEU A 597 -7.15 1.44 -6.31
CA LEU A 597 -6.04 1.25 -5.37
C LEU A 597 -4.66 1.26 -6.05
N MET A 598 -4.57 1.71 -7.31
CA MET A 598 -3.31 1.81 -8.07
C MET A 598 -2.27 2.62 -7.28
N GLY A 599 -1.05 2.08 -7.17
CA GLY A 599 0.05 2.75 -6.50
C GLY A 599 -0.04 2.81 -4.97
N GLU A 600 -0.89 1.98 -4.33
CA GLU A 600 -1.03 1.90 -2.88
C GLU A 600 -0.51 0.56 -2.30
N GLY A 601 0.22 -0.22 -3.09
CA GLY A 601 0.83 -1.50 -2.66
C GLY A 601 -0.14 -2.69 -2.57
N HIS A 602 -1.37 -2.55 -3.06
CA HIS A 602 -2.38 -3.62 -3.00
C HIS A 602 -2.20 -4.65 -4.11
N ARG A 603 -1.91 -4.23 -5.35
CA ARG A 603 -1.91 -5.08 -6.55
C ARG A 603 -1.04 -6.32 -6.39
N TYR A 604 0.16 -6.19 -5.85
CA TYR A 604 1.10 -7.30 -5.64
C TYR A 604 0.49 -8.42 -4.77
N PHE A 605 -0.16 -8.06 -3.68
CA PHE A 605 -0.80 -9.03 -2.79
C PHE A 605 -2.15 -9.51 -3.31
N ASP A 606 -2.92 -8.66 -3.98
CA ASP A 606 -4.19 -9.03 -4.59
C ASP A 606 -4.01 -10.12 -5.65
N LEU A 607 -3.01 -10.01 -6.52
CA LEU A 607 -2.69 -11.03 -7.51
C LEU A 607 -2.34 -12.37 -6.87
N ARG A 608 -1.63 -12.36 -5.75
CA ARG A 608 -1.25 -13.58 -5.01
C ARG A 608 -2.43 -14.21 -4.30
N ARG A 609 -3.22 -13.41 -3.56
CA ARG A 609 -4.36 -13.95 -2.82
C ARG A 609 -5.46 -14.49 -3.74
N TRP A 610 -5.62 -13.92 -4.93
CA TRP A 610 -6.53 -14.42 -5.97
C TRP A 610 -5.97 -15.60 -6.78
N LYS A 611 -4.66 -15.88 -6.68
CA LYS A 611 -3.92 -16.82 -7.51
C LYS A 611 -3.87 -16.41 -9.00
N ASP A 612 -3.95 -15.11 -9.28
CA ASP A 612 -3.84 -14.56 -10.63
C ASP A 612 -2.37 -14.27 -11.04
N ALA A 613 -1.46 -14.17 -10.08
CA ALA A 613 -0.06 -13.83 -10.30
C ALA A 613 0.67 -14.71 -11.36
N PRO A 614 0.45 -16.03 -11.45
CA PRO A 614 1.09 -16.86 -12.47
C PRO A 614 0.80 -16.39 -13.91
N ILE A 615 -0.37 -15.83 -14.15
CA ILE A 615 -0.76 -15.30 -15.46
C ILE A 615 -0.32 -13.85 -15.59
N GLU A 616 -0.72 -13.00 -14.65
CA GLU A 616 -0.60 -11.56 -14.74
C GLU A 616 0.86 -11.07 -14.65
N GLU A 617 1.70 -11.71 -13.83
CA GLU A 617 3.11 -11.36 -13.64
C GLU A 617 4.07 -12.13 -14.54
N SER A 618 3.59 -13.05 -15.37
CA SER A 618 4.38 -13.71 -16.41
C SER A 618 4.23 -13.07 -17.79
N MET A 619 3.38 -12.05 -17.91
CA MET A 619 3.20 -11.32 -19.17
C MET A 619 4.34 -10.31 -19.35
N GLU A 620 4.77 -10.14 -20.60
CA GLU A 620 5.70 -9.06 -20.96
C GLU A 620 5.15 -7.69 -20.58
N ILE A 621 6.03 -6.78 -20.22
CA ILE A 621 5.69 -5.43 -19.82
C ILE A 621 5.75 -4.52 -21.05
N TYR A 622 4.61 -3.95 -21.41
CA TYR A 622 4.49 -3.02 -22.51
C TYR A 622 4.48 -1.57 -22.04
N GLY A 623 5.03 -0.70 -22.86
CA GLY A 623 4.99 0.75 -22.76
C GLY A 623 5.06 1.39 -24.13
N CYS A 624 5.01 2.72 -24.20
CA CYS A 624 5.29 3.47 -25.41
C CYS A 624 6.74 3.25 -25.87
N ASP A 625 7.01 3.36 -27.17
CA ASP A 625 8.38 3.36 -27.71
C ASP A 625 9.09 4.70 -27.40
N ALA A 626 9.59 4.83 -26.18
CA ALA A 626 10.24 6.04 -25.68
C ALA A 626 11.57 6.36 -26.38
N LEU A 627 12.03 5.53 -27.30
CA LEU A 627 13.20 5.80 -28.14
C LEU A 627 12.84 6.61 -29.42
N MET A 628 11.56 6.79 -29.70
CA MET A 628 11.09 7.57 -30.84
C MET A 628 11.15 9.07 -30.55
N THR A 629 11.53 9.84 -31.60
CA THR A 629 11.51 11.31 -31.58
C THR A 629 10.12 11.86 -31.88
N GLU A 630 9.91 13.17 -31.67
CA GLU A 630 8.66 13.84 -32.02
C GLU A 630 8.29 13.73 -33.50
N GLU A 631 9.29 13.66 -34.40
CA GLU A 631 9.07 13.42 -35.83
C GLU A 631 8.41 12.08 -36.12
N ASN A 632 8.71 11.08 -35.29
CA ASN A 632 8.14 9.74 -35.33
C ASN A 632 7.08 9.50 -34.24
N ARG A 633 6.36 10.55 -33.85
CA ARG A 633 5.42 10.54 -32.73
C ARG A 633 4.33 9.46 -32.78
N ALA A 634 3.93 9.01 -33.97
CA ALA A 634 2.96 7.92 -34.09
C ALA A 634 3.59 6.57 -33.66
N ALA A 635 4.86 6.34 -33.99
CA ALA A 635 5.61 5.16 -33.56
C ALA A 635 5.83 5.16 -32.05
N PHE A 636 6.03 6.34 -31.42
CA PHE A 636 6.12 6.45 -29.95
C PHE A 636 4.90 5.81 -29.26
N HIS A 637 3.70 5.96 -29.81
CA HIS A 637 2.45 5.42 -29.24
C HIS A 637 2.18 3.95 -29.67
N SER A 638 3.10 3.31 -30.37
CA SER A 638 3.02 1.88 -30.65
C SER A 638 3.61 1.10 -29.47
N PRO A 639 2.82 0.30 -28.74
CA PRO A 639 3.35 -0.43 -27.59
C PRO A 639 4.47 -1.39 -27.95
N ILE A 640 5.56 -1.31 -27.19
CA ILE A 640 6.71 -2.22 -27.29
C ILE A 640 6.98 -2.88 -25.94
N VAL A 641 7.67 -4.00 -25.94
CA VAL A 641 8.20 -4.62 -24.72
C VAL A 641 9.30 -3.73 -24.15
N VAL A 642 9.18 -3.31 -22.90
CA VAL A 642 10.12 -2.38 -22.26
C VAL A 642 11.06 -3.02 -21.24
N ASN A 643 10.76 -4.24 -20.77
CA ASN A 643 11.63 -4.98 -19.88
C ASN A 643 12.80 -5.60 -20.65
N GLU A 644 14.01 -5.49 -20.10
CA GLU A 644 15.24 -6.06 -20.67
C GLU A 644 15.38 -7.54 -20.33
N LEU A 645 14.87 -7.95 -19.15
CA LEU A 645 14.88 -9.32 -18.68
C LEU A 645 13.44 -9.87 -18.69
N PRO A 646 13.25 -11.15 -19.01
CA PRO A 646 11.93 -11.76 -19.01
C PRO A 646 11.26 -11.67 -17.62
N THR A 647 9.99 -11.34 -17.61
CA THR A 647 9.15 -11.49 -16.41
C THR A 647 8.94 -12.97 -16.14
N ALA A 648 8.97 -13.36 -14.90
CA ALA A 648 8.77 -14.75 -14.51
C ALA A 648 8.07 -14.86 -13.16
N PHE A 649 7.06 -15.69 -13.11
CA PHE A 649 6.43 -16.11 -11.86
C PHE A 649 6.60 -17.62 -11.69
N SER A 650 7.01 -18.03 -10.50
CA SER A 650 7.04 -19.44 -10.10
C SER A 650 6.32 -19.59 -8.76
N ARG A 651 5.90 -20.82 -8.45
CA ARG A 651 5.11 -21.12 -7.25
C ARG A 651 5.78 -20.64 -5.94
N LYS A 652 7.11 -20.62 -5.87
CA LYS A 652 7.84 -20.10 -4.71
C LYS A 652 7.53 -18.64 -4.39
N LEU A 653 7.15 -17.84 -5.40
CA LEU A 653 6.96 -16.40 -5.29
C LEU A 653 5.61 -15.99 -4.67
N TYR A 654 4.78 -16.94 -4.30
CA TYR A 654 3.56 -16.64 -3.52
C TYR A 654 3.88 -16.11 -2.12
N PHE A 655 4.96 -16.62 -1.51
CA PHE A 655 5.42 -16.20 -0.19
C PHE A 655 6.92 -15.90 -0.22
N TRP A 656 7.34 -14.90 0.52
CA TRP A 656 8.74 -14.54 0.63
C TRP A 656 9.52 -15.58 1.44
N PRO A 657 10.82 -15.79 1.14
CA PRO A 657 11.62 -16.76 1.86
C PRO A 657 11.95 -16.27 3.28
N ILE A 658 12.10 -17.22 4.18
CA ILE A 658 12.71 -16.96 5.49
C ILE A 658 14.23 -16.97 5.28
N SER A 659 14.94 -16.00 5.87
CA SER A 659 16.37 -15.93 5.70
C SER A 659 17.08 -17.15 6.33
N HIS A 660 18.19 -17.55 5.73
CA HIS A 660 19.00 -18.65 6.21
C HIS A 660 19.47 -18.47 7.67
N GLU A 661 19.77 -17.24 8.07
CA GLU A 661 20.14 -16.93 9.45
C GLU A 661 19.04 -17.26 10.45
N GLU A 662 17.76 -16.94 10.11
CA GLU A 662 16.64 -17.26 11.00
C GLU A 662 16.37 -18.76 11.07
N LEU A 663 16.52 -19.47 9.94
CA LEU A 663 16.39 -20.93 9.90
C LEU A 663 17.49 -21.62 10.73
N LYS A 664 18.72 -21.07 10.77
CA LYS A 664 19.80 -21.57 11.64
C LYS A 664 19.55 -21.33 13.12
N ARG A 665 18.97 -20.17 13.46
CA ARG A 665 18.68 -19.81 14.86
C ARG A 665 17.52 -20.58 15.44
N ASN A 666 16.53 -20.92 14.60
CA ASN A 666 15.33 -21.65 15.00
C ASN A 666 15.17 -22.92 14.15
N LYS A 667 15.66 -24.03 14.67
CA LYS A 667 15.65 -25.33 14.00
C LYS A 667 14.26 -25.91 13.71
N LEU A 668 13.21 -25.36 14.34
CA LEU A 668 11.81 -25.76 14.10
C LEU A 668 11.14 -24.95 12.97
N LEU A 669 11.83 -23.96 12.40
CA LEU A 669 11.36 -23.27 11.22
C LEU A 669 11.62 -24.11 9.97
N THR A 670 10.59 -24.19 9.11
CA THR A 670 10.69 -24.79 7.77
C THR A 670 10.66 -23.71 6.70
N GLN A 671 11.43 -23.88 5.61
CA GLN A 671 11.42 -22.96 4.48
C GLN A 671 10.11 -23.10 3.66
N LYS A 672 9.80 -22.09 2.85
CA LYS A 672 8.68 -22.15 1.91
C LYS A 672 9.01 -23.09 0.73
N PRO A 673 7.99 -23.77 0.18
CA PRO A 673 8.22 -24.65 -0.98
C PRO A 673 8.86 -23.90 -2.15
N GLY A 674 9.89 -24.52 -2.74
CA GLY A 674 10.62 -23.98 -3.87
C GLY A 674 11.75 -23.00 -3.53
N TRP A 675 11.87 -22.56 -2.28
CA TRP A 675 13.04 -21.84 -1.78
C TRP A 675 14.06 -22.80 -1.18
N THR A 676 15.33 -22.55 -1.46
CA THR A 676 16.46 -23.33 -0.92
C THR A 676 17.31 -22.48 0.00
N TYR A 677 18.29 -23.09 0.68
CA TYR A 677 19.22 -22.37 1.55
C TYR A 677 20.19 -21.45 0.80
N ASN A 678 20.22 -21.51 -0.52
CA ASN A 678 21.16 -20.76 -1.37
C ASN A 678 20.44 -19.72 -2.25
N ASP A 679 19.13 -19.58 -2.10
CA ASP A 679 18.34 -18.65 -2.89
C ASP A 679 18.31 -17.22 -2.31
#